data_bccfd8996fdfe6fd7fd1bde5e19cf6c6
#
_entry.id   bccfd8996fdfe6fd7fd1bde5e19cf6c6
#
_cell.length_a   1.000
_cell.length_b   1.000
_cell.length_c   1.000
_cell.angle_alpha   90.00
_cell.angle_beta   90.00
_cell.angle_gamma   90.00
#
_symmetry.space_group_name_H-M   'P 1'
#
loop_
_entity.id
_entity.type
_entity.pdbx_description
1 polymer ?
#
loop_
_entity_poly.entity_id
_entity_poly.type
_entity_poly.pdbx_seq_one_letter_code
_entity_poly.pdbx_strand_id
1 'polypeptide(L)'
;MNNTNNMSKKALQKLELTWIGKGDEPKLEPRILIENPEFSYGDPNSENMLIHGDNLLALKALEQDYAGKVKCIYIDPPFNTGAAFENYDDGVEHSIWLDLMNRRLSILHTLLSKEGSIFVHLDDNEVDYCKVILDSIFGRNNFINRITVEARSPSAFSTVNPGVFKASEYILWYAKNKSDWESRSMRIPSPRDTAYNKYIVNREKDESEWVFIPLKQAFLEFINRDRLDKIDVFLREIYNQCRLFSKSQIEHWIFENFPIHLVFNLKQVSNYLHGKLKIDEYDNFWQAVYMYILDKCSYNYSERDIDDFVFQNSQSVFRETEISDDGAGQETVRLKYLSIEKPTQVFKLERDNGLDSVYVWNGKQISFYSKNVEEVDGKLSATKLLTNVWTDVSWEGIAKEGGVKFKKGKKPEKLLKRCFELTSNKGDLVLDSFLGSGTTAAVAHKMQRRYIGIELGDQAKTHCYSRLKSIIDNEQTGISKAVNWQGGGGFKFYTLAPSLLKKDKFGNEIINPEYNANMLAAAMSKQEGFKYQPHDSIYWKQGQSSEQDFIFTTTQFLTLEALESIKDEMQAGETLMVCCKSFQQECKSKFGNITIKKIPQMLLGRCEYGKEDYSLNIINMPVDETEQDLLDDNLEEISVQALRDNKQSNDQPTLF
;
A
#
# COMPACT_ATOMS: atom_id res chain seq x y z
N MET A 1 45.83 -50.05 11.13
CA MET A 1 44.96 -49.92 9.93
C MET A 1 43.88 -48.88 10.25
N ASN A 2 44.18 -47.64 9.95
CA ASN A 2 43.29 -46.51 10.19
C ASN A 2 42.53 -46.21 8.90
N ASN A 3 41.28 -46.55 8.84
CA ASN A 3 40.37 -46.09 7.79
C ASN A 3 39.78 -44.75 8.20
N THR A 4 40.36 -43.67 7.73
CA THR A 4 39.75 -42.35 7.76
C THR A 4 38.74 -42.24 6.64
N ASN A 5 37.46 -42.36 6.99
CA ASN A 5 36.34 -42.04 6.13
C ASN A 5 36.35 -40.52 5.81
N ASN A 6 36.90 -40.17 4.66
CA ASN A 6 36.71 -38.89 4.01
C ASN A 6 35.28 -38.88 3.41
N MET A 7 34.25 -38.57 4.22
CA MET A 7 32.99 -38.11 3.69
C MET A 7 33.17 -36.71 3.11
N SER A 8 33.36 -36.63 1.81
CA SER A 8 33.23 -35.37 1.07
C SER A 8 31.84 -34.80 1.37
N LYS A 9 31.80 -33.64 2.04
CA LYS A 9 30.56 -32.86 2.15
C LYS A 9 30.05 -32.63 0.72
N LYS A 10 29.01 -33.33 0.30
CA LYS A 10 28.28 -33.01 -0.92
C LYS A 10 27.91 -31.54 -0.78
N ALA A 11 28.46 -30.69 -1.64
CA ALA A 11 28.00 -29.32 -1.77
C ALA A 11 26.50 -29.39 -2.09
N LEU A 12 25.68 -28.82 -1.20
CA LEU A 12 24.25 -28.69 -1.44
C LEU A 12 24.11 -27.92 -2.75
N GLN A 13 23.52 -28.54 -3.77
CA GLN A 13 23.20 -27.85 -5.01
C GLN A 13 22.23 -26.72 -4.69
N LYS A 14 22.66 -25.49 -4.88
CA LYS A 14 21.87 -24.28 -4.66
C LYS A 14 21.34 -23.82 -6.02
N LEU A 15 20.01 -23.60 -6.12
CA LEU A 15 19.47 -22.92 -7.28
C LEU A 15 19.94 -21.47 -7.24
N GLU A 16 20.60 -21.03 -8.28
CA GLU A 16 21.15 -19.69 -8.38
C GLU A 16 20.91 -19.12 -9.78
N LEU A 17 20.40 -17.87 -9.82
CA LEU A 17 20.32 -17.09 -11.04
C LEU A 17 21.69 -16.42 -11.25
N THR A 18 22.26 -16.56 -12.44
CA THR A 18 23.50 -15.89 -12.81
C THR A 18 23.27 -14.97 -14.02
N TRP A 19 24.03 -13.88 -14.10
CA TRP A 19 23.99 -12.91 -15.17
C TRP A 19 25.39 -12.30 -15.38
N ILE A 20 25.58 -11.57 -16.49
CA ILE A 20 26.85 -10.91 -16.82
C ILE A 20 27.13 -9.81 -15.77
N GLY A 21 28.27 -9.86 -15.09
CA GLY A 21 28.66 -8.89 -14.06
C GLY A 21 28.24 -9.26 -12.63
N LYS A 22 27.54 -10.38 -12.43
CA LYS A 22 27.24 -10.86 -11.07
C LYS A 22 28.51 -11.20 -10.31
N GLY A 23 28.69 -10.61 -9.13
CA GLY A 23 29.90 -10.79 -8.29
C GLY A 23 30.96 -9.71 -8.51
N ASP A 24 30.83 -8.89 -9.55
CA ASP A 24 31.69 -7.72 -9.78
C ASP A 24 31.13 -6.48 -9.09
N GLU A 25 30.92 -6.56 -7.77
CA GLU A 25 30.31 -5.45 -7.04
C GLU A 25 31.28 -4.28 -6.87
N PRO A 26 30.89 -3.04 -7.26
CA PRO A 26 31.74 -1.87 -7.08
C PRO A 26 31.92 -1.57 -5.59
N LYS A 27 33.10 -1.14 -5.23
CA LYS A 27 33.35 -0.58 -3.90
C LYS A 27 32.79 0.85 -3.84
N LEU A 28 31.55 0.97 -3.43
CA LEU A 28 30.83 2.23 -3.41
C LEU A 28 31.46 3.24 -2.44
N GLU A 29 31.59 4.46 -2.90
CA GLU A 29 32.01 5.59 -2.07
C GLU A 29 30.89 5.98 -1.09
N PRO A 30 31.15 5.99 0.25
CA PRO A 30 30.17 6.48 1.23
C PRO A 30 30.14 8.01 1.24
N ARG A 31 29.37 8.60 0.33
CA ARG A 31 29.23 10.05 0.20
C ARG A 31 28.45 10.66 1.34
N ILE A 32 28.63 11.96 1.56
CA ILE A 32 27.81 12.75 2.49
C ILE A 32 26.59 13.32 1.77
N LEU A 33 25.55 13.58 2.54
CA LEU A 33 24.35 14.30 2.10
C LEU A 33 24.47 15.77 2.53
N ILE A 34 24.25 16.69 1.59
CA ILE A 34 24.30 18.13 1.81
C ILE A 34 22.88 18.65 1.82
N GLU A 35 22.42 19.23 2.94
CA GLU A 35 21.12 19.88 3.01
C GLU A 35 21.09 21.10 2.08
N ASN A 36 20.00 21.25 1.32
CA ASN A 36 19.73 22.42 0.53
C ASN A 36 18.52 23.16 1.14
N PRO A 37 18.77 24.22 1.94
CA PRO A 37 17.70 24.95 2.62
C PRO A 37 16.71 25.64 1.67
N GLU A 38 17.10 25.95 0.44
CA GLU A 38 16.23 26.59 -0.56
C GLU A 38 15.07 25.68 -0.98
N PHE A 39 15.32 24.35 -1.01
CA PHE A 39 14.33 23.34 -1.34
C PHE A 39 13.79 22.58 -0.12
N SER A 40 14.24 22.91 1.10
CA SER A 40 13.63 22.40 2.33
C SER A 40 12.37 23.24 2.64
N TYR A 41 11.31 22.61 3.19
CA TYR A 41 10.05 23.29 3.39
C TYR A 41 9.30 22.82 4.65
N GLY A 42 8.58 23.75 5.30
CA GLY A 42 7.75 23.50 6.47
C GLY A 42 8.55 23.49 7.78
N ASP A 43 8.29 22.52 8.65
CA ASP A 43 8.92 22.41 9.96
C ASP A 43 10.44 22.15 9.84
N PRO A 44 11.30 23.06 10.34
CA PRO A 44 12.76 22.90 10.27
C PRO A 44 13.29 21.72 11.09
N ASN A 45 12.51 21.22 12.05
CA ASN A 45 12.88 20.06 12.87
C ASN A 45 12.42 18.74 12.24
N SER A 46 11.84 18.78 11.05
CA SER A 46 11.40 17.57 10.36
C SER A 46 12.56 16.62 10.07
N GLU A 47 12.36 15.35 10.34
CA GLU A 47 13.27 14.26 9.98
C GLU A 47 12.97 13.64 8.60
N ASN A 48 11.96 14.14 7.89
CA ASN A 48 11.63 13.69 6.55
C ASN A 48 12.68 14.17 5.55
N MET A 49 13.09 13.28 4.65
CA MET A 49 14.16 13.55 3.70
C MET A 49 13.70 13.35 2.26
N LEU A 50 14.00 14.32 1.41
CA LEU A 50 13.95 14.21 -0.05
C LEU A 50 15.39 14.36 -0.57
N ILE A 51 15.92 13.31 -1.19
CA ILE A 51 17.32 13.24 -1.62
C ILE A 51 17.36 13.25 -3.16
N HIS A 52 18.09 14.20 -3.73
CA HIS A 52 18.36 14.29 -5.17
C HIS A 52 19.73 13.70 -5.49
N GLY A 53 19.76 12.64 -6.30
CA GLY A 53 20.99 11.99 -6.75
C GLY A 53 20.82 10.51 -7.05
N ASP A 54 21.89 9.86 -7.51
CA ASP A 54 21.91 8.41 -7.76
C ASP A 54 21.51 7.63 -6.52
N ASN A 55 20.53 6.73 -6.66
CA ASN A 55 19.96 6.04 -5.53
C ASN A 55 20.90 5.00 -4.91
N LEU A 56 21.82 4.39 -5.68
CA LEU A 56 22.79 3.45 -5.11
C LEU A 56 23.78 4.16 -4.20
N LEU A 57 24.27 5.33 -4.61
CA LEU A 57 25.14 6.19 -3.80
C LEU A 57 24.41 6.79 -2.60
N ALA A 58 23.15 7.23 -2.79
CA ALA A 58 22.33 7.73 -1.70
C ALA A 58 22.01 6.65 -0.65
N LEU A 59 21.67 5.44 -1.08
CA LEU A 59 21.47 4.29 -0.18
C LEU A 59 22.74 3.96 0.59
N LYS A 60 23.91 3.99 -0.08
CA LYS A 60 25.22 3.82 0.60
C LYS A 60 25.50 4.95 1.59
N ALA A 61 25.10 6.19 1.26
CA ALA A 61 25.20 7.31 2.18
C ALA A 61 24.32 7.15 3.44
N LEU A 62 23.18 6.51 3.32
CA LEU A 62 22.24 6.27 4.43
C LEU A 62 22.61 5.08 5.32
N GLU A 63 23.41 4.14 4.83
CA GLU A 63 23.65 2.85 5.47
C GLU A 63 24.15 2.99 6.92
N GLN A 64 25.12 3.88 7.17
CA GLN A 64 25.68 4.09 8.51
C GLN A 64 24.65 4.55 9.54
N ASP A 65 23.73 5.43 9.13
CA ASP A 65 22.78 6.08 10.04
C ASP A 65 21.46 5.34 10.14
N TYR A 66 21.07 4.58 9.10
CA TYR A 66 19.74 4.00 8.96
C TYR A 66 19.71 2.47 8.86
N ALA A 67 20.84 1.76 8.97
CA ALA A 67 20.84 0.30 9.02
C ALA A 67 19.91 -0.22 10.13
N GLY A 68 18.98 -1.10 9.77
CA GLY A 68 18.02 -1.71 10.68
C GLY A 68 16.91 -0.79 11.20
N LYS A 69 16.68 0.40 10.60
CA LYS A 69 15.72 1.39 11.09
C LYS A 69 14.47 1.57 10.22
N VAL A 70 14.49 1.15 8.96
CA VAL A 70 13.38 1.34 8.03
C VAL A 70 12.30 0.29 8.28
N LYS A 71 11.07 0.71 8.50
CA LYS A 71 9.94 -0.20 8.76
C LYS A 71 9.28 -0.69 7.48
N CYS A 72 9.14 0.17 6.49
CA CYS A 72 8.51 -0.15 5.21
C CYS A 72 9.32 0.43 4.05
N ILE A 73 9.61 -0.40 3.06
CA ILE A 73 10.17 0.02 1.78
C ILE A 73 9.11 -0.22 0.71
N TYR A 74 8.87 0.78 -0.12
CA TYR A 74 8.10 0.62 -1.36
C TYR A 74 8.93 1.20 -2.48
N ILE A 75 9.16 0.41 -3.53
CA ILE A 75 9.89 0.85 -4.72
C ILE A 75 9.14 0.46 -5.99
N ASP A 76 9.21 1.36 -6.97
CA ASP A 76 8.68 1.22 -8.33
C ASP A 76 9.85 1.44 -9.32
N PRO A 77 10.75 0.45 -9.48
CA PRO A 77 11.91 0.59 -10.35
C PRO A 77 11.48 0.66 -11.83
N PRO A 78 12.34 1.15 -12.73
CA PRO A 78 12.05 1.16 -14.16
C PRO A 78 11.69 -0.25 -14.64
N PHE A 79 10.58 -0.37 -15.36
CA PHE A 79 10.23 -1.59 -16.07
C PHE A 79 11.14 -1.70 -17.30
N ASN A 80 11.79 -2.84 -17.47
CA ASN A 80 12.66 -3.10 -18.61
C ASN A 80 11.78 -3.33 -19.85
N THR A 81 11.20 -2.28 -20.38
CA THR A 81 10.41 -2.34 -21.61
C THR A 81 11.32 -2.02 -22.79
N GLY A 82 11.51 -2.96 -23.71
CA GLY A 82 12.49 -2.94 -24.82
C GLY A 82 12.60 -1.67 -25.71
N ALA A 83 11.78 -0.65 -25.43
CA ALA A 83 11.89 0.68 -26.04
C ALA A 83 13.12 1.50 -25.57
N ALA A 84 13.79 1.09 -24.47
CA ALA A 84 14.96 1.80 -23.92
C ALA A 84 16.28 1.36 -24.55
N PHE A 85 16.31 0.27 -25.33
CA PHE A 85 17.53 -0.45 -25.68
C PHE A 85 17.58 -0.96 -27.14
N GLU A 86 17.07 -0.20 -28.08
CA GLU A 86 17.00 -0.57 -29.53
C GLU A 86 18.30 -1.08 -30.16
N ASN A 87 19.44 -1.02 -29.45
CA ASN A 87 20.76 -1.38 -29.94
C ASN A 87 21.50 -2.48 -29.14
N TYR A 88 20.87 -3.13 -28.17
CA TYR A 88 21.49 -4.20 -27.37
C TYR A 88 20.77 -5.53 -27.57
N ASP A 89 21.54 -6.62 -27.45
CA ASP A 89 20.99 -7.98 -27.37
C ASP A 89 20.13 -8.10 -26.09
N ASP A 90 18.92 -8.64 -26.16
CA ASP A 90 17.95 -8.80 -25.06
C ASP A 90 18.59 -9.38 -23.79
N GLY A 91 19.59 -10.26 -23.93
CA GLY A 91 20.29 -10.86 -22.81
C GLY A 91 21.21 -9.91 -22.04
N VAL A 92 21.80 -8.90 -22.71
CA VAL A 92 22.69 -7.90 -22.08
C VAL A 92 21.88 -6.90 -21.29
N GLU A 93 20.78 -6.42 -21.82
CA GLU A 93 19.85 -5.51 -21.15
C GLU A 93 19.33 -6.09 -19.86
N HIS A 94 18.87 -7.30 -19.93
CA HIS A 94 18.32 -8.02 -18.78
C HIS A 94 19.38 -8.21 -17.69
N SER A 95 20.63 -8.53 -18.07
CA SER A 95 21.77 -8.63 -17.14
C SER A 95 22.05 -7.30 -16.43
N ILE A 96 22.01 -6.18 -17.13
CA ILE A 96 22.21 -4.84 -16.58
C ILE A 96 21.10 -4.50 -15.57
N TRP A 97 19.84 -4.80 -15.90
CA TRP A 97 18.72 -4.57 -15.00
C TRP A 97 18.81 -5.44 -13.73
N LEU A 98 19.17 -6.71 -13.88
CA LEU A 98 19.36 -7.63 -12.74
C LEU A 98 20.46 -7.13 -11.80
N ASP A 99 21.57 -6.65 -12.34
CA ASP A 99 22.69 -6.11 -11.57
C ASP A 99 22.31 -4.81 -10.85
N LEU A 100 21.61 -3.90 -11.53
CA LEU A 100 21.07 -2.67 -10.95
C LEU A 100 20.18 -2.98 -9.73
N MET A 101 19.26 -3.94 -9.87
CA MET A 101 18.34 -4.32 -8.81
C MET A 101 19.02 -5.05 -7.68
N ASN A 102 19.92 -6.00 -7.97
CA ASN A 102 20.61 -6.78 -6.95
C ASN A 102 21.40 -5.89 -5.99
N ARG A 103 22.13 -4.92 -6.49
CA ARG A 103 22.95 -3.99 -5.69
C ARG A 103 22.08 -3.15 -4.75
N ARG A 104 20.99 -2.58 -5.27
CA ARG A 104 20.07 -1.73 -4.49
C ARG A 104 19.29 -2.53 -3.47
N LEU A 105 18.74 -3.68 -3.85
CA LEU A 105 17.99 -4.56 -2.95
C LEU A 105 18.84 -5.08 -1.80
N SER A 106 20.15 -5.31 -2.01
CA SER A 106 21.10 -5.72 -0.97
C SER A 106 21.27 -4.64 0.11
N ILE A 107 21.41 -3.37 -0.28
CA ILE A 107 21.48 -2.26 0.68
C ILE A 107 20.13 -2.02 1.34
N LEU A 108 19.04 -2.05 0.58
CA LEU A 108 17.66 -1.91 1.11
C LEU A 108 17.37 -2.98 2.17
N HIS A 109 17.81 -4.21 1.96
CA HIS A 109 17.72 -5.26 2.97
C HIS A 109 18.48 -4.90 4.26
N THR A 110 19.67 -4.30 4.15
CA THR A 110 20.45 -3.84 5.31
C THR A 110 19.72 -2.74 6.09
N LEU A 111 19.10 -1.79 5.37
CA LEU A 111 18.37 -0.67 5.98
C LEU A 111 17.09 -1.08 6.71
N LEU A 112 16.42 -2.18 6.29
CA LEU A 112 15.20 -2.67 6.92
C LEU A 112 15.41 -3.05 8.38
N SER A 113 14.45 -2.72 9.24
CA SER A 113 14.36 -3.25 10.60
C SER A 113 14.00 -4.75 10.58
N LYS A 114 14.18 -5.45 11.69
CA LYS A 114 13.87 -6.89 11.78
C LYS A 114 12.42 -7.20 11.42
N GLU A 115 11.50 -6.36 11.88
CA GLU A 115 10.05 -6.48 11.58
C GLU A 115 9.64 -5.74 10.30
N GLY A 116 10.60 -5.22 9.55
CA GLY A 116 10.35 -4.44 8.34
C GLY A 116 9.95 -5.28 7.14
N SER A 117 9.32 -4.62 6.16
CA SER A 117 8.88 -5.22 4.91
C SER A 117 9.27 -4.39 3.70
N ILE A 118 9.43 -5.06 2.56
CA ILE A 118 9.62 -4.43 1.25
C ILE A 118 8.53 -4.83 0.28
N PHE A 119 8.05 -3.84 -0.48
CA PHE A 119 7.18 -3.98 -1.64
C PHE A 119 7.96 -3.56 -2.88
N VAL A 120 8.03 -4.42 -3.87
CA VAL A 120 8.64 -4.14 -5.18
C VAL A 120 7.56 -4.25 -6.22
N HIS A 121 7.22 -3.12 -6.85
CA HIS A 121 6.18 -3.03 -7.86
C HIS A 121 6.78 -3.19 -9.27
N LEU A 122 6.25 -4.08 -10.06
CA LEU A 122 6.78 -4.47 -11.37
C LEU A 122 5.65 -4.88 -12.32
N ASP A 123 5.95 -4.90 -13.60
CA ASP A 123 5.11 -5.50 -14.63
C ASP A 123 5.51 -6.96 -14.95
N ASP A 124 4.92 -7.52 -16.00
CA ASP A 124 5.16 -8.90 -16.44
C ASP A 124 6.61 -9.17 -16.85
N ASN A 125 7.37 -8.13 -17.27
CA ASN A 125 8.69 -8.36 -17.88
C ASN A 125 9.71 -8.84 -16.86
N GLU A 126 9.71 -8.24 -15.66
CA GLU A 126 10.79 -8.44 -14.68
C GLU A 126 10.34 -9.06 -13.35
N VAL A 127 9.04 -9.21 -13.12
CA VAL A 127 8.53 -9.67 -11.82
C VAL A 127 9.06 -11.03 -11.40
N ASP A 128 9.19 -11.97 -12.32
CA ASP A 128 9.61 -13.34 -11.99
C ASP A 128 11.12 -13.43 -11.73
N TYR A 129 11.92 -12.68 -12.48
CA TYR A 129 13.37 -12.58 -12.25
C TYR A 129 13.69 -11.82 -10.96
N CYS A 130 13.02 -10.72 -10.71
CA CYS A 130 13.13 -9.97 -9.44
C CYS A 130 12.78 -10.85 -8.24
N LYS A 131 11.76 -11.71 -8.38
CA LYS A 131 11.39 -12.70 -7.35
C LYS A 131 12.56 -13.61 -6.99
N VAL A 132 13.34 -14.06 -7.96
CA VAL A 132 14.51 -14.92 -7.72
C VAL A 132 15.64 -14.16 -7.03
N ILE A 133 15.88 -12.89 -7.40
CA ILE A 133 16.85 -12.01 -6.71
C ILE A 133 16.42 -11.82 -5.24
N LEU A 134 15.14 -11.49 -5.01
CA LEU A 134 14.61 -11.32 -3.66
C LEU A 134 14.68 -12.60 -2.83
N ASP A 135 14.43 -13.77 -3.42
CA ASP A 135 14.62 -15.07 -2.76
C ASP A 135 16.10 -15.30 -2.35
N SER A 136 17.05 -14.79 -3.15
CA SER A 136 18.48 -14.90 -2.84
C SER A 136 18.91 -13.96 -1.71
N ILE A 137 18.39 -12.72 -1.67
CA ILE A 137 18.78 -11.68 -0.70
C ILE A 137 18.03 -11.85 0.63
N PHE A 138 16.70 -11.97 0.56
CA PHE A 138 15.81 -12.03 1.73
C PHE A 138 15.63 -13.45 2.27
N GLY A 139 15.84 -14.46 1.43
CA GLY A 139 15.49 -15.85 1.72
C GLY A 139 14.03 -16.15 1.35
N ARG A 140 13.81 -17.29 0.69
CA ARG A 140 12.50 -17.73 0.20
C ARG A 140 11.44 -17.83 1.29
N ASN A 141 11.83 -18.18 2.51
CA ASN A 141 10.91 -18.30 3.65
C ASN A 141 10.33 -16.96 4.10
N ASN A 142 10.97 -15.84 3.74
CA ASN A 142 10.53 -14.49 4.07
C ASN A 142 9.58 -13.87 3.03
N PHE A 143 9.26 -14.62 1.98
CA PHE A 143 8.22 -14.25 1.03
C PHE A 143 6.85 -14.23 1.73
N ILE A 144 6.14 -13.12 1.60
CA ILE A 144 4.79 -12.94 2.16
C ILE A 144 3.75 -13.20 1.08
N ASN A 145 3.78 -12.42 -0.02
CA ASN A 145 2.80 -12.55 -1.09
C ASN A 145 3.28 -11.95 -2.42
N ARG A 146 2.64 -12.38 -3.51
CA ARG A 146 2.61 -11.69 -4.79
C ARG A 146 1.21 -11.11 -4.97
N ILE A 147 1.12 -9.80 -5.00
CA ILE A 147 -0.13 -9.07 -5.15
C ILE A 147 -0.29 -8.73 -6.62
N THR A 148 -1.44 -9.05 -7.21
CA THR A 148 -1.82 -8.65 -8.56
C THR A 148 -2.72 -7.42 -8.46
N VAL A 149 -2.35 -6.34 -9.13
CA VAL A 149 -3.09 -5.08 -9.16
C VAL A 149 -3.66 -4.89 -10.55
N GLU A 150 -4.96 -4.62 -10.66
CA GLU A 150 -5.57 -4.20 -11.92
C GLU A 150 -5.19 -2.74 -12.18
N ALA A 151 -4.22 -2.53 -13.08
CA ALA A 151 -3.63 -1.22 -13.36
C ALA A 151 -4.24 -0.53 -14.58
N ARG A 152 -4.91 -1.29 -15.46
CA ARG A 152 -5.46 -0.79 -16.74
C ARG A 152 -6.81 -1.43 -17.02
N SER A 153 -7.73 -0.62 -17.52
CA SER A 153 -9.02 -1.11 -18.04
C SER A 153 -8.97 -1.19 -19.56
N PRO A 154 -9.59 -2.20 -20.21
CA PRO A 154 -9.72 -2.25 -21.67
C PRO A 154 -10.45 -1.01 -22.17
N SER A 155 -9.81 -0.24 -23.06
CA SER A 155 -10.43 0.87 -23.77
C SER A 155 -10.88 0.44 -25.18
N ALA A 156 -11.68 1.26 -25.86
CA ALA A 156 -12.11 0.99 -27.23
C ALA A 156 -10.93 0.77 -28.21
N PHE A 157 -9.77 1.35 -27.92
CA PHE A 157 -8.55 1.20 -28.74
C PHE A 157 -7.79 -0.11 -28.44
N SER A 158 -7.97 -0.73 -27.28
CA SER A 158 -7.30 -1.99 -26.93
C SER A 158 -7.87 -3.21 -27.65
N THR A 159 -9.02 -3.07 -28.32
CA THR A 159 -9.66 -4.14 -29.10
C THR A 159 -8.99 -4.42 -30.43
N VAL A 160 -8.04 -3.60 -30.86
CA VAL A 160 -7.33 -3.74 -32.14
C VAL A 160 -6.21 -4.78 -32.08
N ASN A 161 -5.68 -5.09 -30.90
CA ASN A 161 -4.62 -6.07 -30.73
C ASN A 161 -5.20 -7.46 -30.46
N PRO A 162 -4.84 -8.47 -31.28
CA PRO A 162 -5.27 -9.85 -31.04
C PRO A 162 -4.60 -10.41 -29.79
N GLY A 163 -5.40 -10.96 -28.87
CA GLY A 163 -4.91 -11.64 -27.67
C GLY A 163 -5.60 -11.22 -26.38
N VAL A 164 -5.01 -11.58 -25.25
CA VAL A 164 -5.48 -11.22 -23.92
C VAL A 164 -4.90 -9.85 -23.54
N PHE A 165 -5.75 -8.92 -23.16
CA PHE A 165 -5.34 -7.59 -22.72
C PHE A 165 -4.55 -7.64 -21.40
N LYS A 166 -3.37 -7.03 -21.37
CA LYS A 166 -2.52 -6.95 -20.18
C LYS A 166 -3.00 -5.82 -19.27
N ALA A 167 -3.81 -6.18 -18.26
CA ALA A 167 -4.40 -5.25 -17.31
C ALA A 167 -3.64 -5.17 -15.98
N SER A 168 -2.74 -6.10 -15.70
CA SER A 168 -2.15 -6.28 -14.37
C SER A 168 -0.73 -5.76 -14.25
N GLU A 169 -0.44 -5.26 -13.05
CA GLU A 169 0.90 -5.06 -12.51
C GLU A 169 1.02 -5.90 -11.23
N TYR A 170 2.24 -6.10 -10.73
CA TYR A 170 2.51 -7.03 -9.63
C TYR A 170 3.33 -6.35 -8.54
N ILE A 171 3.04 -6.68 -7.28
CA ILE A 171 3.83 -6.26 -6.14
C ILE A 171 4.37 -7.50 -5.45
N LEU A 172 5.69 -7.64 -5.41
CA LEU A 172 6.37 -8.65 -4.62
C LEU A 172 6.54 -8.14 -3.19
N TRP A 173 6.03 -8.87 -2.22
CA TRP A 173 6.07 -8.51 -0.80
C TRP A 173 6.91 -9.49 0.00
N TYR A 174 7.96 -8.98 0.64
CA TYR A 174 8.84 -9.72 1.53
C TYR A 174 8.94 -9.06 2.90
N ALA A 175 9.03 -9.86 3.95
CA ALA A 175 9.50 -9.41 5.24
C ALA A 175 11.03 -9.52 5.30
N LYS A 176 11.71 -8.72 6.14
CA LYS A 176 13.13 -8.96 6.44
C LYS A 176 13.30 -10.26 7.21
N ASN A 177 12.46 -10.48 8.22
CA ASN A 177 12.37 -11.73 8.96
C ASN A 177 10.89 -12.02 9.26
N LYS A 178 10.35 -13.07 8.64
CA LYS A 178 8.93 -13.44 8.78
C LYS A 178 8.57 -13.87 10.20
N SER A 179 9.52 -14.34 11.01
CA SER A 179 9.27 -14.70 12.41
C SER A 179 9.05 -13.49 13.32
N ASP A 180 9.64 -12.35 12.97
CA ASP A 180 9.53 -11.10 13.72
C ASP A 180 8.47 -10.17 13.12
N TRP A 181 7.97 -10.50 11.94
CA TRP A 181 6.99 -9.71 11.21
C TRP A 181 5.56 -9.93 11.72
N GLU A 182 4.83 -8.84 11.95
CA GLU A 182 3.44 -8.87 12.39
C GLU A 182 2.48 -9.00 11.20
N SER A 183 1.68 -10.08 11.19
CA SER A 183 0.62 -10.25 10.19
C SER A 183 -0.58 -9.37 10.52
N ARG A 184 -0.99 -8.53 9.56
CA ARG A 184 -2.18 -7.68 9.67
C ARG A 184 -3.23 -8.09 8.66
N SER A 185 -4.42 -8.42 9.13
CA SER A 185 -5.56 -8.60 8.25
C SER A 185 -6.20 -7.24 7.97
N MET A 186 -6.66 -7.03 6.76
CA MET A 186 -7.38 -5.84 6.35
C MET A 186 -8.68 -6.24 5.68
N ARG A 187 -9.72 -5.45 5.92
CA ARG A 187 -10.99 -5.56 5.19
C ARG A 187 -11.16 -4.37 4.26
N ILE A 188 -11.80 -4.61 3.13
CA ILE A 188 -12.08 -3.57 2.13
C ILE A 188 -13.58 -3.52 1.84
N PRO A 189 -14.12 -2.36 1.46
CA PRO A 189 -15.52 -2.25 1.04
C PRO A 189 -15.84 -3.24 -0.09
N SER A 190 -17.02 -3.81 -0.04
CA SER A 190 -17.54 -4.73 -1.05
C SER A 190 -19.03 -4.49 -1.25
N PRO A 191 -19.62 -4.87 -2.39
CA PRO A 191 -21.06 -5.00 -2.50
C PRO A 191 -21.61 -5.94 -1.43
N ARG A 192 -22.89 -5.73 -1.06
CA ARG A 192 -23.59 -6.64 -0.14
C ARG A 192 -23.59 -8.08 -0.71
N ASP A 193 -23.25 -9.05 0.14
CA ASP A 193 -23.37 -10.47 -0.20
C ASP A 193 -24.83 -10.90 -0.10
N THR A 194 -25.47 -11.16 -1.24
CA THR A 194 -26.87 -11.55 -1.33
C THR A 194 -27.17 -12.98 -0.83
N ALA A 195 -26.13 -13.78 -0.55
CA ALA A 195 -26.29 -15.07 0.10
C ALA A 195 -26.83 -14.95 1.55
N TYR A 196 -26.64 -13.78 2.19
CA TYR A 196 -27.23 -13.47 3.47
C TYR A 196 -28.68 -13.03 3.27
N ASN A 197 -29.59 -13.98 3.24
CA ASN A 197 -30.99 -13.79 2.83
C ASN A 197 -32.02 -14.17 3.89
N LYS A 198 -31.56 -14.45 5.13
CA LYS A 198 -32.40 -14.79 6.28
C LYS A 198 -32.23 -13.79 7.40
N TYR A 199 -33.26 -13.67 8.22
CA TYR A 199 -33.37 -12.71 9.33
C TYR A 199 -33.93 -13.37 10.58
N ILE A 200 -33.42 -13.00 11.76
CA ILE A 200 -33.92 -13.42 13.07
C ILE A 200 -34.73 -12.26 13.64
N VAL A 201 -36.05 -12.45 13.83
CA VAL A 201 -36.98 -11.37 14.27
C VAL A 201 -36.74 -10.98 15.73
N ASN A 202 -36.43 -11.96 16.58
CA ASN A 202 -36.28 -11.81 18.03
C ASN A 202 -34.90 -12.23 18.51
N ARG A 203 -33.87 -11.66 17.89
CA ARG A 203 -32.45 -11.98 18.13
C ARG A 203 -32.00 -11.75 19.58
N GLU A 204 -32.71 -10.87 20.30
CA GLU A 204 -32.48 -10.53 21.72
C GLU A 204 -32.91 -11.62 22.70
N LYS A 205 -33.73 -12.57 22.26
CA LYS A 205 -34.19 -13.69 23.07
C LYS A 205 -33.19 -14.83 23.09
N ASP A 206 -33.48 -15.84 23.92
CA ASP A 206 -32.73 -17.11 23.94
C ASP A 206 -32.78 -17.79 22.56
N GLU A 207 -31.71 -18.47 22.20
CA GLU A 207 -31.57 -19.12 20.90
C GLU A 207 -32.66 -20.16 20.60
N SER A 208 -33.25 -20.76 21.62
CA SER A 208 -34.36 -21.71 21.50
C SER A 208 -35.67 -21.05 21.07
N GLU A 209 -35.78 -19.74 21.19
CA GLU A 209 -36.98 -18.96 20.84
C GLU A 209 -36.83 -18.22 19.49
N TRP A 210 -35.69 -18.32 18.80
CA TRP A 210 -35.46 -17.57 17.57
C TRP A 210 -36.44 -17.91 16.47
N VAL A 211 -37.02 -16.86 15.87
CA VAL A 211 -37.93 -16.97 14.72
C VAL A 211 -37.21 -16.49 13.47
N PHE A 212 -37.16 -17.37 12.47
CA PHE A 212 -36.48 -17.13 11.21
C PHE A 212 -37.47 -16.76 10.11
N ILE A 213 -37.19 -15.65 9.43
CA ILE A 213 -37.99 -15.23 8.25
C ILE A 213 -37.02 -14.87 7.10
N PRO A 214 -37.52 -14.87 5.84
CA PRO A 214 -36.75 -14.32 4.72
C PRO A 214 -36.36 -12.86 4.96
N LEU A 215 -35.14 -12.47 4.59
CA LEU A 215 -34.66 -11.08 4.72
C LEU A 215 -35.57 -10.08 4.00
N LYS A 216 -36.07 -10.44 2.80
CA LYS A 216 -37.00 -9.59 2.04
C LYS A 216 -38.28 -9.30 2.83
N GLN A 217 -38.81 -10.31 3.55
CA GLN A 217 -39.96 -10.12 4.41
C GLN A 217 -39.64 -9.16 5.54
N ALA A 218 -38.55 -9.35 6.26
CA ALA A 218 -38.11 -8.47 7.36
C ALA A 218 -37.97 -7.00 6.90
N PHE A 219 -37.35 -6.79 5.73
CA PHE A 219 -37.22 -5.46 5.14
C PHE A 219 -38.56 -4.82 4.78
N LEU A 220 -39.47 -5.58 4.13
CA LEU A 220 -40.81 -5.08 3.77
C LEU A 220 -41.66 -4.79 5.00
N GLU A 221 -41.57 -5.58 6.06
CA GLU A 221 -42.20 -5.30 7.34
C GLU A 221 -41.65 -4.03 7.98
N PHE A 222 -40.33 -3.85 7.92
CA PHE A 222 -39.70 -2.64 8.45
C PHE A 222 -40.17 -1.36 7.76
N ILE A 223 -40.15 -1.31 6.43
CA ILE A 223 -40.57 -0.10 5.68
C ILE A 223 -42.09 0.16 5.73
N ASN A 224 -42.87 -0.85 6.05
CA ASN A 224 -44.33 -0.74 6.16
C ASN A 224 -44.84 -0.74 7.61
N ARG A 225 -43.96 -0.60 8.60
CA ARG A 225 -44.29 -0.78 10.03
C ARG A 225 -45.56 -0.02 10.46
N ASP A 226 -45.66 1.26 10.08
CA ASP A 226 -46.82 2.12 10.43
C ASP A 226 -48.14 1.70 9.77
N ARG A 227 -48.09 0.85 8.74
CA ARG A 227 -49.26 0.35 8.00
C ARG A 227 -49.67 -1.04 8.43
N LEU A 228 -48.73 -1.85 8.93
CA LEU A 228 -48.98 -3.24 9.32
C LEU A 228 -49.99 -3.34 10.45
N ASP A 229 -49.92 -2.45 11.43
CA ASP A 229 -50.90 -2.41 12.52
C ASP A 229 -52.31 -2.24 12.00
N LYS A 230 -52.52 -1.42 10.96
CA LYS A 230 -53.82 -1.19 10.32
C LYS A 230 -54.25 -2.41 9.48
N ILE A 231 -53.27 -3.05 8.81
CA ILE A 231 -53.51 -4.26 8.00
C ILE A 231 -53.90 -5.44 8.90
N ASP A 232 -53.20 -5.64 10.01
CA ASP A 232 -53.52 -6.73 10.94
C ASP A 232 -54.91 -6.63 11.54
N VAL A 233 -55.34 -5.43 11.97
CA VAL A 233 -56.68 -5.15 12.44
C VAL A 233 -57.70 -5.47 11.34
N PHE A 234 -57.45 -5.02 10.13
CA PHE A 234 -58.29 -5.24 8.96
C PHE A 234 -58.41 -6.72 8.58
N LEU A 235 -57.26 -7.46 8.54
CA LEU A 235 -57.25 -8.88 8.22
C LEU A 235 -58.03 -9.70 9.25
N ARG A 236 -57.91 -9.36 10.53
CA ARG A 236 -58.74 -9.98 11.61
C ARG A 236 -60.20 -9.70 11.46
N GLU A 237 -60.56 -8.49 11.06
CA GLU A 237 -61.93 -8.07 10.84
C GLU A 237 -62.54 -8.79 9.62
N ILE A 238 -61.85 -8.84 8.50
CA ILE A 238 -62.23 -9.66 7.33
C ILE A 238 -62.37 -11.12 7.70
N TYR A 239 -61.43 -11.69 8.46
CA TYR A 239 -61.52 -13.10 8.84
C TYR A 239 -62.77 -13.41 9.64
N ASN A 240 -63.09 -12.57 10.60
CA ASN A 240 -64.30 -12.73 11.40
C ASN A 240 -65.59 -12.58 10.58
N GLN A 241 -65.51 -11.81 9.47
CA GLN A 241 -66.64 -11.50 8.62
C GLN A 241 -66.67 -12.27 7.28
N CYS A 242 -65.54 -12.82 6.81
CA CYS A 242 -65.43 -13.51 5.51
C CYS A 242 -66.32 -14.75 5.34
N ARG A 243 -66.90 -15.26 6.41
CA ARG A 243 -67.99 -16.21 6.30
C ARG A 243 -69.29 -15.61 5.78
N LEU A 244 -69.41 -14.27 5.65
CA LEU A 244 -70.61 -13.54 5.39
C LEU A 244 -70.55 -12.61 4.16
N PHE A 245 -69.34 -12.27 3.65
CA PHE A 245 -69.23 -11.32 2.53
C PHE A 245 -68.95 -12.03 1.18
N SER A 246 -69.70 -11.52 0.16
CA SER A 246 -69.43 -11.87 -1.23
C SER A 246 -68.07 -11.28 -1.71
N LYS A 247 -67.49 -11.87 -2.76
CA LYS A 247 -66.24 -11.40 -3.38
C LYS A 247 -66.29 -9.88 -3.72
N SER A 248 -67.40 -9.41 -4.23
CA SER A 248 -67.65 -7.98 -4.58
C SER A 248 -67.61 -7.05 -3.37
N GLN A 249 -68.08 -7.50 -2.22
CA GLN A 249 -68.06 -6.71 -0.98
C GLN A 249 -66.66 -6.57 -0.39
N ILE A 250 -65.86 -7.63 -0.51
CA ILE A 250 -64.43 -7.59 -0.11
C ILE A 250 -63.66 -6.64 -1.03
N GLU A 251 -63.91 -6.71 -2.34
CA GLU A 251 -63.33 -5.81 -3.35
C GLU A 251 -63.66 -4.34 -3.07
N HIS A 252 -64.95 -4.05 -2.76
CA HIS A 252 -65.42 -2.70 -2.46
C HIS A 252 -64.76 -2.15 -1.18
N TRP A 253 -64.68 -2.96 -0.13
CA TRP A 253 -64.13 -2.54 1.15
C TRP A 253 -62.59 -2.26 1.04
N ILE A 254 -61.83 -3.06 0.27
CA ILE A 254 -60.41 -2.81 -0.01
C ILE A 254 -60.25 -1.48 -0.75
N PHE A 255 -61.12 -1.20 -1.72
CA PHE A 255 -61.08 0.02 -2.51
C PHE A 255 -61.41 1.28 -1.68
N GLU A 256 -62.30 1.18 -0.72
CA GLU A 256 -62.69 2.31 0.14
C GLU A 256 -61.67 2.63 1.23
N ASN A 257 -60.95 1.65 1.73
CA ASN A 257 -60.09 1.82 2.89
C ASN A 257 -58.59 1.94 2.56
N PHE A 258 -58.21 1.70 1.32
CA PHE A 258 -56.81 1.88 0.87
C PHE A 258 -56.71 2.97 -0.21
N PRO A 259 -55.70 3.89 -0.11
CA PRO A 259 -55.54 4.98 -1.07
C PRO A 259 -55.35 4.50 -2.52
N ILE A 260 -55.89 5.29 -3.47
CA ILE A 260 -56.03 5.06 -4.93
C ILE A 260 -54.72 4.61 -5.66
N HIS A 261 -53.58 4.75 -5.05
CA HIS A 261 -52.28 4.32 -5.65
C HIS A 261 -52.05 2.79 -5.55
N LEU A 262 -52.90 2.09 -4.83
CA LEU A 262 -52.88 0.64 -4.68
C LEU A 262 -53.95 0.04 -5.56
N VAL A 263 -53.72 0.00 -6.87
CA VAL A 263 -54.59 -0.74 -7.80
C VAL A 263 -54.43 -2.24 -7.52
N PHE A 264 -55.24 -2.73 -6.57
CA PHE A 264 -55.38 -4.17 -6.36
C PHE A 264 -56.08 -4.78 -7.57
N ASN A 265 -55.29 -5.42 -8.44
CA ASN A 265 -55.87 -6.32 -9.42
C ASN A 265 -56.21 -7.66 -8.73
N LEU A 266 -57.41 -7.74 -8.15
CA LEU A 266 -57.92 -8.94 -7.46
C LEU A 266 -57.87 -10.20 -8.31
N LYS A 267 -57.89 -10.08 -9.65
CA LYS A 267 -57.68 -11.21 -10.56
C LYS A 267 -56.22 -11.70 -10.50
N GLN A 268 -55.27 -10.81 -10.29
CA GLN A 268 -53.86 -11.20 -10.09
C GLN A 268 -53.62 -11.81 -8.69
N VAL A 269 -54.28 -11.29 -7.64
CA VAL A 269 -54.25 -11.90 -6.31
C VAL A 269 -54.88 -13.29 -6.36
N SER A 270 -56.02 -13.45 -6.98
CA SER A 270 -56.67 -14.74 -7.15
C SER A 270 -55.80 -15.72 -7.94
N ASN A 271 -55.19 -15.28 -9.04
CA ASN A 271 -54.30 -16.12 -9.85
C ASN A 271 -53.01 -16.48 -9.08
N TYR A 272 -52.44 -15.55 -8.30
CA TYR A 272 -51.26 -15.81 -7.46
C TYR A 272 -51.58 -16.83 -6.36
N LEU A 273 -52.73 -16.72 -5.73
CA LEU A 273 -53.21 -17.62 -4.69
C LEU A 273 -53.58 -19.01 -5.25
N HIS A 274 -54.20 -19.10 -6.40
CA HIS A 274 -54.57 -20.38 -7.04
C HIS A 274 -53.39 -21.11 -7.67
N GLY A 275 -52.32 -20.41 -8.02
CA GLY A 275 -51.14 -21.01 -8.67
C GLY A 275 -50.14 -21.68 -7.72
N LYS A 276 -50.19 -21.38 -6.41
CA LYS A 276 -49.16 -21.78 -5.46
C LYS A 276 -49.63 -22.44 -4.16
N LEU A 277 -50.94 -22.49 -3.86
CA LEU A 277 -51.44 -22.96 -2.58
C LEU A 277 -52.55 -24.00 -2.74
N LYS A 278 -52.43 -25.09 -2.00
CA LYS A 278 -53.56 -25.96 -1.62
C LYS A 278 -54.36 -25.19 -0.57
N ILE A 279 -55.60 -24.79 -0.91
CA ILE A 279 -56.46 -23.87 -0.13
C ILE A 279 -56.92 -24.49 1.22
N ASP A 280 -56.49 -25.69 1.55
CA ASP A 280 -56.92 -26.41 2.74
C ASP A 280 -56.22 -26.02 4.04
N GLU A 281 -55.19 -25.16 3.99
CA GLU A 281 -54.46 -24.69 5.16
C GLU A 281 -54.57 -23.18 5.30
N TYR A 282 -55.33 -22.77 6.29
CA TYR A 282 -55.65 -21.38 6.63
C TYR A 282 -54.41 -20.48 6.83
N ASP A 283 -53.39 -20.97 7.51
CA ASP A 283 -52.16 -20.20 7.80
C ASP A 283 -51.35 -19.88 6.53
N ASN A 284 -51.34 -20.76 5.56
CA ASN A 284 -50.68 -20.57 4.28
C ASN A 284 -51.37 -19.50 3.41
N PHE A 285 -52.70 -19.42 3.47
CA PHE A 285 -53.49 -18.40 2.78
C PHE A 285 -53.15 -17.00 3.31
N TRP A 286 -53.17 -16.83 4.61
CA TRP A 286 -52.86 -15.56 5.26
C TRP A 286 -51.43 -15.11 5.01
N GLN A 287 -50.47 -15.99 5.09
CA GLN A 287 -49.09 -15.68 4.81
C GLN A 287 -48.90 -15.22 3.35
N ALA A 288 -49.59 -15.83 2.40
CA ALA A 288 -49.51 -15.45 0.99
C ALA A 288 -50.19 -14.11 0.74
N VAL A 289 -51.35 -13.81 1.34
CA VAL A 289 -52.05 -12.52 1.27
C VAL A 289 -51.17 -11.43 1.91
N TYR A 290 -50.62 -11.70 3.06
CA TYR A 290 -49.72 -10.81 3.76
C TYR A 290 -48.50 -10.44 2.92
N MET A 291 -47.81 -11.44 2.39
CA MET A 291 -46.65 -11.25 1.50
C MET A 291 -46.99 -10.48 0.22
N TYR A 292 -48.17 -10.77 -0.37
CA TYR A 292 -48.66 -10.01 -1.54
C TYR A 292 -48.93 -8.56 -1.21
N ILE A 293 -49.57 -8.26 -0.08
CA ILE A 293 -49.81 -6.90 0.39
C ILE A 293 -48.50 -6.16 0.61
N LEU A 294 -47.55 -6.77 1.29
CA LEU A 294 -46.22 -6.21 1.51
C LEU A 294 -45.50 -5.90 0.20
N ASP A 295 -45.54 -6.83 -0.77
CA ASP A 295 -44.88 -6.65 -2.07
C ASP A 295 -45.53 -5.55 -2.93
N LYS A 296 -46.85 -5.41 -2.91
CA LYS A 296 -47.59 -4.43 -3.73
C LYS A 296 -47.86 -3.08 -3.06
N CYS A 297 -47.86 -3.03 -1.74
CA CYS A 297 -48.07 -1.82 -0.98
C CYS A 297 -46.76 -1.13 -0.57
N SER A 298 -45.63 -1.75 -0.88
CA SER A 298 -44.30 -1.19 -0.60
C SER A 298 -44.10 0.13 -1.36
N TYR A 299 -43.50 1.11 -0.70
CA TYR A 299 -42.94 2.27 -1.39
C TYR A 299 -41.92 1.81 -2.44
N ASN A 300 -41.70 2.65 -3.46
CA ASN A 300 -40.53 2.44 -4.30
C ASN A 300 -39.27 2.51 -3.43
N TYR A 301 -38.60 1.42 -3.27
CA TYR A 301 -37.33 1.32 -2.57
C TYR A 301 -36.23 0.98 -3.56
N SER A 302 -35.02 1.40 -3.25
CA SER A 302 -33.82 1.10 -3.99
C SER A 302 -33.02 -0.05 -3.33
N GLU A 303 -32.08 -0.65 -4.04
CA GLU A 303 -31.11 -1.61 -3.45
C GLU A 303 -30.35 -0.99 -2.28
N ARG A 304 -30.12 0.33 -2.31
CA ARG A 304 -29.45 1.05 -1.23
C ARG A 304 -30.28 1.02 0.07
N ASP A 305 -31.60 1.12 -0.01
CA ASP A 305 -32.45 1.06 1.18
C ASP A 305 -32.40 -0.33 1.83
N ILE A 306 -32.29 -1.38 1.00
CA ILE A 306 -32.10 -2.75 1.49
C ILE A 306 -30.70 -2.88 2.14
N ASP A 307 -29.67 -2.31 1.52
CA ASP A 307 -28.31 -2.35 2.04
C ASP A 307 -28.23 -1.63 3.40
N ASP A 308 -28.81 -0.44 3.52
CA ASP A 308 -28.84 0.33 4.77
C ASP A 308 -29.58 -0.45 5.88
N PHE A 309 -30.71 -1.08 5.58
CA PHE A 309 -31.43 -1.95 6.51
C PHE A 309 -30.57 -3.14 6.97
N VAL A 310 -29.93 -3.83 6.02
CA VAL A 310 -29.10 -5.00 6.29
C VAL A 310 -27.89 -4.64 7.15
N PHE A 311 -27.25 -3.50 6.88
CA PHE A 311 -26.08 -3.09 7.63
C PHE A 311 -26.42 -2.67 9.06
N GLN A 312 -27.53 -1.95 9.25
CA GLN A 312 -28.05 -1.58 10.58
C GLN A 312 -28.49 -2.80 11.40
N ASN A 313 -28.98 -3.85 10.75
CA ASN A 313 -29.50 -5.05 11.38
C ASN A 313 -28.59 -6.28 11.19
N SER A 314 -27.32 -6.07 10.89
CA SER A 314 -26.37 -7.12 10.51
C SER A 314 -26.21 -8.24 11.55
N GLN A 315 -26.50 -7.97 12.83
CA GLN A 315 -26.50 -8.95 13.92
C GLN A 315 -27.63 -9.98 13.79
N SER A 316 -28.74 -9.63 13.15
CA SER A 316 -29.90 -10.48 12.93
C SER A 316 -29.93 -11.10 11.52
N VAL A 317 -29.16 -10.53 10.58
CA VAL A 317 -29.05 -11.04 9.22
C VAL A 317 -28.04 -12.18 9.15
N PHE A 318 -28.42 -13.29 8.52
CA PHE A 318 -27.56 -14.46 8.45
C PHE A 318 -27.73 -15.25 7.15
N ARG A 319 -26.80 -16.16 6.92
CA ARG A 319 -26.88 -17.24 5.94
C ARG A 319 -26.60 -18.58 6.60
N GLU A 320 -27.06 -19.63 5.98
CA GLU A 320 -26.71 -21.00 6.33
C GLU A 320 -25.44 -21.41 5.58
N THR A 321 -24.50 -22.03 6.29
CA THR A 321 -23.27 -22.59 5.72
C THR A 321 -23.15 -24.07 6.06
N GLU A 322 -22.68 -24.86 5.10
CA GLU A 322 -22.46 -26.29 5.29
C GLU A 322 -21.36 -26.51 6.33
N ILE A 323 -21.54 -27.55 7.15
CA ILE A 323 -20.55 -28.01 8.12
C ILE A 323 -19.87 -29.27 7.53
N SER A 324 -18.59 -29.16 7.21
CA SER A 324 -17.77 -30.30 6.72
C SER A 324 -17.47 -31.24 7.89
N ASP A 325 -17.67 -32.53 7.69
CA ASP A 325 -17.38 -33.54 8.72
C ASP A 325 -15.88 -33.71 8.95
N ASP A 326 -15.05 -33.48 7.93
CA ASP A 326 -13.59 -33.62 8.01
C ASP A 326 -12.88 -32.31 8.40
N GLY A 327 -13.52 -31.14 8.16
CA GLY A 327 -12.93 -29.82 8.35
C GLY A 327 -13.39 -29.07 9.59
N ALA A 328 -14.50 -29.49 10.21
CA ALA A 328 -15.03 -28.85 11.41
C ALA A 328 -14.57 -29.58 12.70
N GLY A 329 -14.55 -28.85 13.81
CA GLY A 329 -14.26 -29.45 15.12
C GLY A 329 -15.29 -30.49 15.52
N GLN A 330 -14.89 -31.53 16.24
CA GLN A 330 -15.74 -32.68 16.63
C GLN A 330 -17.06 -32.26 17.28
N GLU A 331 -17.04 -31.26 18.18
CA GLU A 331 -18.27 -30.76 18.83
C GLU A 331 -19.20 -30.08 17.84
N THR A 332 -18.68 -29.33 16.87
CA THR A 332 -19.50 -28.71 15.82
C THR A 332 -20.16 -29.78 14.95
N VAL A 333 -19.44 -30.85 14.60
CA VAL A 333 -19.99 -31.99 13.85
C VAL A 333 -21.03 -32.73 14.69
N ARG A 334 -20.82 -32.93 15.97
CA ARG A 334 -21.82 -33.50 16.88
C ARG A 334 -23.11 -32.69 16.91
N LEU A 335 -22.99 -31.36 16.99
CA LEU A 335 -24.15 -30.46 16.97
C LEU A 335 -24.86 -30.44 15.62
N LYS A 336 -24.13 -30.63 14.50
CA LYS A 336 -24.70 -30.78 13.17
C LYS A 336 -25.74 -31.93 13.16
N TYR A 337 -25.34 -33.11 13.60
CA TYR A 337 -26.24 -34.27 13.60
C TYR A 337 -27.37 -34.13 14.60
N LEU A 338 -27.10 -33.60 15.78
CA LEU A 338 -28.15 -33.33 16.78
C LEU A 338 -29.21 -32.34 16.29
N SER A 339 -28.78 -31.32 15.51
CA SER A 339 -29.69 -30.32 14.94
C SER A 339 -30.52 -30.85 13.77
N ILE A 340 -30.06 -31.91 13.10
CA ILE A 340 -30.87 -32.63 12.09
C ILE A 340 -31.98 -33.45 12.78
N GLU A 341 -31.70 -34.09 13.92
CA GLU A 341 -32.70 -34.78 14.72
C GLU A 341 -33.75 -33.86 15.32
N LYS A 342 -33.37 -32.61 15.60
CA LYS A 342 -34.23 -31.58 16.18
C LYS A 342 -34.25 -30.29 15.33
N PRO A 343 -34.87 -30.32 14.13
CA PRO A 343 -34.75 -29.28 13.12
C PRO A 343 -35.34 -27.90 13.53
N THR A 344 -36.15 -27.85 14.57
CA THR A 344 -36.74 -26.60 15.09
C THR A 344 -35.87 -25.92 16.16
N GLN A 345 -34.84 -26.62 16.66
CA GLN A 345 -34.00 -26.12 17.74
C GLN A 345 -32.65 -25.61 17.21
N VAL A 346 -32.23 -24.44 17.70
CA VAL A 346 -30.88 -23.91 17.50
C VAL A 346 -29.97 -24.44 18.61
N PHE A 347 -28.76 -24.85 18.26
CA PHE A 347 -27.74 -25.31 19.18
C PHE A 347 -26.57 -24.34 19.18
N LYS A 348 -26.15 -23.91 20.36
CA LYS A 348 -25.00 -23.01 20.57
C LYS A 348 -23.80 -23.81 21.10
N LEU A 349 -22.64 -23.53 20.51
CA LEU A 349 -21.34 -23.97 21.03
C LEU A 349 -20.53 -22.73 21.42
N GLU A 350 -20.33 -22.54 22.71
CA GLU A 350 -19.40 -21.54 23.21
C GLU A 350 -17.96 -22.02 23.00
N ARG A 351 -17.10 -21.13 22.59
CA ARG A 351 -15.70 -21.43 22.33
C ARG A 351 -14.80 -20.63 23.26
N ASP A 352 -13.76 -21.31 23.75
CA ASP A 352 -12.72 -20.68 24.58
C ASP A 352 -11.87 -19.70 23.76
N ASN A 353 -11.04 -18.92 24.47
CA ASN A 353 -10.04 -18.02 23.88
C ASN A 353 -10.59 -16.82 23.08
N GLY A 354 -11.79 -16.31 23.42
CA GLY A 354 -12.35 -15.11 22.78
C GLY A 354 -12.86 -15.33 21.36
N LEU A 355 -13.01 -16.58 20.94
CA LEU A 355 -13.64 -16.92 19.66
C LEU A 355 -15.16 -16.81 19.76
N ASP A 356 -15.80 -16.35 18.69
CA ASP A 356 -17.26 -16.27 18.60
C ASP A 356 -17.91 -17.64 18.76
N SER A 357 -19.07 -17.68 19.43
CA SER A 357 -19.91 -18.89 19.53
C SER A 357 -20.34 -19.36 18.14
N VAL A 358 -20.46 -20.66 17.99
CA VAL A 358 -21.01 -21.32 16.79
C VAL A 358 -22.46 -21.66 17.05
N TYR A 359 -23.34 -21.30 16.12
CA TYR A 359 -24.77 -21.63 16.16
C TYR A 359 -25.06 -22.62 15.04
N VAL A 360 -25.74 -23.71 15.37
CA VAL A 360 -26.09 -24.79 14.42
C VAL A 360 -27.58 -24.99 14.42
N TRP A 361 -28.16 -25.02 13.23
CA TRP A 361 -29.59 -25.20 13.02
C TRP A 361 -29.81 -26.08 11.77
N ASN A 362 -30.67 -27.08 11.91
CA ASN A 362 -31.04 -27.98 10.83
C ASN A 362 -29.84 -28.48 9.97
N GLY A 363 -28.79 -28.96 10.64
CA GLY A 363 -27.57 -29.50 10.02
C GLY A 363 -26.61 -28.47 9.46
N LYS A 364 -26.90 -27.17 9.59
CA LYS A 364 -26.10 -26.07 9.01
C LYS A 364 -25.66 -25.07 10.09
N GLN A 365 -24.54 -24.41 9.84
CA GLN A 365 -24.09 -23.32 10.70
C GLN A 365 -24.78 -22.01 10.32
N ILE A 366 -25.24 -21.26 11.30
CA ILE A 366 -25.72 -19.89 11.16
C ILE A 366 -24.51 -18.96 11.11
N SER A 367 -24.30 -18.29 9.99
CA SER A 367 -23.22 -17.31 9.80
C SER A 367 -23.83 -15.91 9.75
N PHE A 368 -23.55 -15.08 10.76
CA PHE A 368 -24.09 -13.71 10.85
C PHE A 368 -23.37 -12.74 9.93
N TYR A 369 -24.11 -11.79 9.37
CA TYR A 369 -23.56 -10.78 8.46
C TYR A 369 -22.73 -9.71 9.16
N SER A 370 -22.93 -9.54 10.46
CA SER A 370 -22.17 -8.58 11.29
C SER A 370 -20.65 -8.73 11.19
N LYS A 371 -20.15 -9.94 10.88
CA LYS A 371 -18.74 -10.19 10.60
C LYS A 371 -18.22 -9.54 9.32
N ASN A 372 -19.12 -9.15 8.44
CA ASN A 372 -18.83 -8.56 7.14
C ASN A 372 -19.32 -7.11 7.02
N VAL A 373 -19.66 -6.46 8.14
CA VAL A 373 -20.08 -5.07 8.19
C VAL A 373 -19.17 -4.30 9.13
N GLU A 374 -18.60 -3.23 8.64
CA GLU A 374 -17.74 -2.31 9.40
C GLU A 374 -18.11 -0.87 9.08
N GLU A 375 -17.71 0.04 9.96
CA GLU A 375 -17.81 1.46 9.69
C GLU A 375 -16.68 1.91 8.76
N VAL A 376 -17.04 2.39 7.58
CA VAL A 376 -16.12 2.92 6.57
C VAL A 376 -16.55 4.34 6.26
N ASP A 377 -15.63 5.31 6.46
CA ASP A 377 -15.89 6.74 6.23
C ASP A 377 -17.15 7.27 6.96
N GLY A 378 -17.38 6.80 8.21
CA GLY A 378 -18.52 7.20 9.03
C GLY A 378 -19.86 6.55 8.65
N LYS A 379 -19.84 5.48 7.83
CA LYS A 379 -21.05 4.72 7.43
C LYS A 379 -20.81 3.23 7.58
N LEU A 380 -21.83 2.52 8.06
CA LEU A 380 -21.84 1.07 8.02
C LEU A 380 -21.84 0.59 6.57
N SER A 381 -20.91 -0.29 6.24
CA SER A 381 -20.73 -0.80 4.88
C SER A 381 -20.33 -2.28 4.91
N ALA A 382 -20.72 -3.00 3.86
CA ALA A 382 -20.24 -4.34 3.66
C ALA A 382 -18.74 -4.34 3.38
N THR A 383 -18.03 -5.27 3.98
CA THR A 383 -16.59 -5.46 3.80
C THR A 383 -16.26 -6.91 3.55
N LYS A 384 -15.17 -7.14 2.83
CA LYS A 384 -14.55 -8.47 2.64
C LYS A 384 -13.09 -8.44 3.01
N LEU A 385 -12.53 -9.58 3.37
CA LEU A 385 -11.09 -9.70 3.60
C LEU A 385 -10.32 -9.31 2.33
N LEU A 386 -9.26 -8.54 2.53
CA LEU A 386 -8.33 -8.21 1.45
C LEU A 386 -7.65 -9.49 0.94
N THR A 387 -7.68 -9.67 -0.36
CA THR A 387 -6.97 -10.77 -1.04
C THR A 387 -5.70 -10.25 -1.71
N ASN A 388 -4.96 -11.11 -2.35
CA ASN A 388 -3.80 -10.73 -3.17
C ASN A 388 -4.17 -10.30 -4.61
N VAL A 389 -5.46 -10.12 -4.91
CA VAL A 389 -5.93 -9.56 -6.18
C VAL A 389 -6.68 -8.26 -5.88
N TRP A 390 -6.10 -7.14 -6.30
CA TRP A 390 -6.60 -5.80 -6.02
C TRP A 390 -7.20 -5.18 -7.29
N THR A 391 -8.52 -5.23 -7.38
CA THR A 391 -9.29 -4.67 -8.50
C THR A 391 -10.03 -3.38 -8.12
N ASP A 392 -9.97 -2.99 -6.85
CA ASP A 392 -10.68 -1.83 -6.30
C ASP A 392 -9.82 -0.57 -6.23
N VAL A 393 -8.59 -0.61 -6.74
CA VAL A 393 -7.69 0.55 -6.82
C VAL A 393 -7.89 1.22 -8.17
N SER A 394 -8.59 2.36 -8.17
CA SER A 394 -8.79 3.13 -9.41
C SER A 394 -7.51 3.83 -9.83
N TRP A 395 -7.22 3.78 -11.12
CA TRP A 395 -6.17 4.53 -11.79
C TRP A 395 -6.72 5.79 -12.48
N GLU A 396 -8.04 5.96 -12.49
CA GLU A 396 -8.68 7.17 -13.01
C GLU A 396 -8.46 8.34 -12.05
N GLY A 397 -8.17 9.51 -12.61
CA GLY A 397 -8.02 10.75 -11.85
C GLY A 397 -6.68 10.91 -11.10
N ILE A 398 -5.77 9.93 -11.17
CA ILE A 398 -4.45 9.99 -10.49
C ILE A 398 -3.60 11.18 -10.95
N ALA A 399 -3.81 11.67 -12.18
CA ALA A 399 -3.10 12.84 -12.70
C ALA A 399 -3.28 14.10 -11.82
N LYS A 400 -4.40 14.21 -11.10
CA LYS A 400 -4.73 15.34 -10.21
C LYS A 400 -4.24 15.15 -8.78
N GLU A 401 -3.87 13.93 -8.36
CA GLU A 401 -3.44 13.67 -7.00
C GLU A 401 -2.16 14.44 -6.65
N GLY A 402 -2.12 15.10 -5.48
CA GLY A 402 -0.99 15.87 -5.00
C GLY A 402 -0.64 17.11 -5.82
N GLY A 403 -1.54 17.61 -6.69
CA GLY A 403 -1.37 18.87 -7.42
C GLY A 403 -0.31 18.86 -8.54
N VAL A 404 0.34 17.72 -8.83
CA VAL A 404 1.38 17.62 -9.86
C VAL A 404 0.94 16.70 -10.99
N LYS A 405 1.15 17.17 -12.25
CA LYS A 405 0.91 16.33 -13.44
C LYS A 405 2.18 15.54 -13.74
N PHE A 406 2.05 14.21 -13.76
CA PHE A 406 3.13 13.32 -14.14
C PHE A 406 2.60 12.40 -15.24
N LYS A 407 3.16 12.48 -16.43
CA LYS A 407 2.56 11.89 -17.64
C LYS A 407 2.46 10.36 -17.61
N LYS A 408 3.48 9.66 -17.10
CA LYS A 408 3.50 8.18 -17.04
C LYS A 408 4.14 7.70 -15.72
N GLY A 409 3.69 6.55 -15.20
CA GLY A 409 4.31 5.92 -14.04
C GLY A 409 3.87 6.44 -12.66
N LYS A 410 2.90 7.36 -12.57
CA LYS A 410 2.35 7.80 -11.28
C LYS A 410 1.49 6.68 -10.68
N LYS A 411 1.73 6.34 -9.42
CA LYS A 411 0.93 5.33 -8.70
C LYS A 411 -0.18 5.99 -7.88
N PRO A 412 -1.36 5.34 -7.76
CA PRO A 412 -2.46 5.86 -6.92
C PRO A 412 -2.08 5.95 -5.45
N GLU A 413 -2.41 7.03 -4.77
CA GLU A 413 -2.17 7.17 -3.32
C GLU A 413 -2.89 6.07 -2.51
N LYS A 414 -4.05 5.61 -2.94
CA LYS A 414 -4.80 4.49 -2.32
C LYS A 414 -4.00 3.19 -2.30
N LEU A 415 -3.20 2.92 -3.33
CA LEU A 415 -2.33 1.75 -3.40
C LEU A 415 -1.29 1.77 -2.28
N LEU A 416 -0.54 2.89 -2.19
CA LEU A 416 0.51 3.06 -1.18
C LEU A 416 -0.07 3.08 0.24
N LYS A 417 -1.21 3.78 0.43
CA LYS A 417 -1.94 3.77 1.71
C LYS A 417 -2.15 2.34 2.21
N ARG A 418 -2.64 1.45 1.34
CA ARG A 418 -2.89 0.04 1.67
C ARG A 418 -1.61 -0.71 2.05
N CYS A 419 -0.52 -0.54 1.28
CA CYS A 419 0.77 -1.13 1.63
C CYS A 419 1.27 -0.67 3.01
N PHE A 420 1.11 0.61 3.32
CA PHE A 420 1.56 1.16 4.61
C PHE A 420 0.69 0.72 5.78
N GLU A 421 -0.62 0.61 5.61
CA GLU A 421 -1.53 0.08 6.64
C GLU A 421 -1.22 -1.36 7.00
N LEU A 422 -0.81 -2.17 6.01
CA LEU A 422 -0.43 -3.57 6.22
C LEU A 422 0.90 -3.74 6.99
N THR A 423 1.79 -2.72 7.02
CA THR A 423 3.17 -2.93 7.45
C THR A 423 3.72 -1.91 8.45
N SER A 424 3.08 -0.76 8.60
CA SER A 424 3.63 0.35 9.38
C SER A 424 2.58 1.09 10.21
N ASN A 425 3.03 1.80 11.23
CA ASN A 425 2.25 2.68 12.10
C ASN A 425 2.65 4.15 11.91
N LYS A 426 1.92 5.06 12.54
CA LYS A 426 2.33 6.48 12.63
C LYS A 426 3.71 6.60 13.28
N GLY A 427 4.56 7.47 12.74
CA GLY A 427 5.93 7.68 13.21
C GLY A 427 6.96 6.69 12.68
N ASP A 428 6.55 5.55 12.09
CA ASP A 428 7.47 4.60 11.46
C ASP A 428 8.14 5.22 10.23
N LEU A 429 9.35 4.75 9.92
CA LEU A 429 10.13 5.22 8.78
C LEU A 429 9.82 4.40 7.52
N VAL A 430 9.41 5.11 6.48
CA VAL A 430 9.19 4.59 5.12
C VAL A 430 10.33 5.04 4.21
N LEU A 431 10.77 4.19 3.29
CA LEU A 431 11.79 4.53 2.31
C LEU A 431 11.35 4.15 0.89
N ASP A 432 11.62 5.04 -0.06
CA ASP A 432 11.50 4.80 -1.50
C ASP A 432 12.74 5.33 -2.22
N SER A 433 13.46 4.45 -2.89
CA SER A 433 14.67 4.79 -3.65
C SER A 433 14.43 4.99 -5.14
N PHE A 434 13.18 4.90 -5.60
CA PHE A 434 12.74 5.17 -6.96
C PHE A 434 11.50 6.08 -6.91
N LEU A 435 11.67 7.28 -6.32
CA LEU A 435 10.54 8.09 -5.86
C LEU A 435 9.64 8.63 -6.97
N GLY A 436 10.20 8.85 -8.17
CA GLY A 436 9.46 9.28 -9.36
C GLY A 436 8.67 10.58 -9.14
N SER A 437 7.37 10.47 -9.09
CA SER A 437 6.45 11.60 -8.87
C SER A 437 6.24 11.98 -7.40
N GLY A 438 6.90 11.31 -6.45
CA GLY A 438 6.77 11.59 -5.02
C GLY A 438 5.56 10.97 -4.33
N THR A 439 4.88 9.99 -4.93
CA THR A 439 3.65 9.42 -4.33
C THR A 439 3.91 8.76 -2.99
N THR A 440 4.99 8.01 -2.85
CA THR A 440 5.35 7.33 -1.61
C THR A 440 5.56 8.31 -0.46
N ALA A 441 6.34 9.36 -0.69
CA ALA A 441 6.58 10.42 0.30
C ALA A 441 5.28 11.18 0.65
N ALA A 442 4.44 11.47 -0.35
CA ALA A 442 3.15 12.12 -0.19
C ALA A 442 2.21 11.34 0.73
N VAL A 443 2.07 10.04 0.48
CA VAL A 443 1.21 9.16 1.29
C VAL A 443 1.78 8.97 2.69
N ALA A 444 3.09 8.77 2.83
CA ALA A 444 3.74 8.68 4.13
C ALA A 444 3.51 9.95 4.96
N HIS A 445 3.65 11.13 4.36
CA HIS A 445 3.42 12.42 5.01
C HIS A 445 1.96 12.56 5.48
N LYS A 446 0.97 12.37 4.59
CA LYS A 446 -0.46 12.43 4.91
C LYS A 446 -0.86 11.43 6.00
N MET A 447 -0.21 10.28 6.07
CA MET A 447 -0.45 9.24 7.07
C MET A 447 0.41 9.39 8.34
N GLN A 448 1.15 10.50 8.51
CA GLN A 448 2.00 10.80 9.66
C GLN A 448 3.10 9.75 9.90
N ARG A 449 3.70 9.26 8.81
CA ARG A 449 4.90 8.45 8.83
C ARG A 449 6.09 9.31 8.45
N ARG A 450 7.27 8.99 9.00
CA ARG A 450 8.52 9.58 8.51
C ARG A 450 8.90 8.96 7.19
N TYR A 451 9.62 9.68 6.35
CA TYR A 451 10.02 9.13 5.07
C TYR A 451 11.40 9.60 4.61
N ILE A 452 12.01 8.75 3.79
CA ILE A 452 13.18 9.05 2.99
C ILE A 452 12.82 8.71 1.55
N GLY A 453 12.82 9.71 0.67
CA GLY A 453 12.59 9.56 -0.76
C GLY A 453 13.84 9.93 -1.56
N ILE A 454 14.23 9.11 -2.53
CA ILE A 454 15.41 9.34 -3.37
C ILE A 454 14.95 9.40 -4.82
N GLU A 455 15.37 10.45 -5.55
CA GLU A 455 15.08 10.63 -6.96
C GLU A 455 16.33 11.16 -7.68
N LEU A 456 16.68 10.50 -8.79
CA LEU A 456 17.86 10.85 -9.60
C LEU A 456 17.63 12.09 -10.45
N GLY A 457 16.47 12.17 -11.08
CA GLY A 457 16.18 13.19 -12.09
C GLY A 457 15.72 14.54 -11.50
N ASP A 458 15.56 15.50 -12.38
CA ASP A 458 15.02 16.83 -12.02
C ASP A 458 13.60 16.77 -11.45
N GLN A 459 12.93 15.63 -11.57
CA GLN A 459 11.65 15.34 -10.91
C GLN A 459 11.72 15.52 -9.39
N ALA A 460 12.87 15.32 -8.77
CA ALA A 460 13.10 15.63 -7.35
C ALA A 460 12.69 17.08 -7.02
N LYS A 461 13.07 18.04 -7.86
CA LYS A 461 12.77 19.47 -7.69
C LYS A 461 11.44 19.88 -8.31
N THR A 462 11.16 19.42 -9.51
CA THR A 462 9.99 19.88 -10.28
C THR A 462 8.68 19.22 -9.83
N HIS A 463 8.71 17.96 -9.37
CA HIS A 463 7.52 17.20 -9.01
C HIS A 463 7.48 16.86 -7.51
N CYS A 464 8.51 16.18 -6.97
CA CYS A 464 8.50 15.74 -5.58
C CYS A 464 8.43 16.91 -4.59
N TYR A 465 9.31 17.91 -4.77
CA TYR A 465 9.29 19.13 -3.96
C TYR A 465 7.93 19.85 -4.04
N SER A 466 7.44 20.09 -5.26
CA SER A 466 6.18 20.80 -5.50
C SER A 466 4.99 20.07 -4.88
N ARG A 467 4.96 18.73 -5.01
CA ARG A 467 3.92 17.88 -4.43
C ARG A 467 3.94 17.92 -2.91
N LEU A 468 5.10 17.73 -2.29
CA LEU A 468 5.25 17.74 -0.83
C LEU A 468 4.91 19.10 -0.25
N LYS A 469 5.35 20.20 -0.88
CA LYS A 469 4.97 21.55 -0.51
C LYS A 469 3.45 21.74 -0.54
N SER A 470 2.79 21.35 -1.63
CA SER A 470 1.33 21.45 -1.75
C SER A 470 0.59 20.67 -0.65
N ILE A 471 1.10 19.48 -0.28
CA ILE A 471 0.53 18.67 0.80
C ILE A 471 0.69 19.34 2.15
N ILE A 472 1.86 19.90 2.46
CA ILE A 472 2.09 20.66 3.69
C ILE A 472 1.16 21.88 3.76
N ASP A 473 0.92 22.52 2.62
CA ASP A 473 -0.03 23.64 2.46
C ASP A 473 -1.51 23.19 2.42
N ASN A 474 -1.81 21.95 2.84
CA ASN A 474 -3.17 21.40 3.00
C ASN A 474 -3.89 21.02 1.69
N GLU A 475 -3.20 20.50 0.71
CA GLU A 475 -3.81 19.92 -0.49
C GLU A 475 -4.75 18.75 -0.15
N GLN A 476 -5.95 18.69 -0.78
CA GLN A 476 -7.06 17.82 -0.38
C GLN A 476 -7.42 16.73 -1.41
N THR A 477 -6.50 16.36 -2.31
CA THR A 477 -6.72 15.26 -3.28
C THR A 477 -6.22 13.89 -2.75
N GLY A 478 -6.44 12.86 -3.53
CA GLY A 478 -5.99 11.51 -3.20
C GLY A 478 -6.59 10.99 -1.90
N ILE A 479 -5.75 10.56 -0.96
CA ILE A 479 -6.18 9.99 0.32
C ILE A 479 -6.48 11.03 1.40
N SER A 480 -6.30 12.34 1.14
CA SER A 480 -6.37 13.40 2.17
C SER A 480 -7.64 13.31 3.02
N LYS A 481 -8.81 13.14 2.38
CA LYS A 481 -10.10 12.97 3.09
C LYS A 481 -10.15 11.68 3.91
N ALA A 482 -9.67 10.57 3.35
CA ALA A 482 -9.72 9.26 4.00
C ALA A 482 -8.84 9.18 5.25
N VAL A 483 -7.78 10.00 5.34
CA VAL A 483 -6.88 10.06 6.51
C VAL A 483 -7.10 11.33 7.34
N ASN A 484 -8.11 12.14 7.02
CA ASN A 484 -8.43 13.41 7.68
C ASN A 484 -7.23 14.36 7.74
N TRP A 485 -6.53 14.52 6.60
CA TRP A 485 -5.35 15.37 6.50
C TRP A 485 -5.70 16.85 6.63
N GLN A 486 -4.93 17.59 7.44
CA GLN A 486 -5.16 19.02 7.74
C GLN A 486 -3.95 19.91 7.39
N GLY A 487 -2.97 19.37 6.66
CA GLY A 487 -1.74 20.11 6.38
C GLY A 487 -0.71 20.07 7.51
N GLY A 488 0.41 20.76 7.31
CA GLY A 488 1.48 20.89 8.28
C GLY A 488 2.63 19.88 8.12
N GLY A 489 3.57 19.90 9.06
CA GLY A 489 4.82 19.16 8.99
C GLY A 489 5.87 19.83 8.11
N GLY A 490 6.87 19.06 7.66
CA GLY A 490 7.93 19.57 6.81
C GLY A 490 8.81 18.46 6.27
N PHE A 491 9.77 18.82 5.44
CA PHE A 491 10.84 17.95 4.97
C PHE A 491 12.11 18.75 4.68
N LYS A 492 13.24 18.05 4.72
CA LYS A 492 14.54 18.58 4.32
C LYS A 492 14.94 18.00 2.97
N PHE A 493 15.43 18.88 2.11
CA PHE A 493 15.94 18.52 0.80
C PHE A 493 17.45 18.34 0.86
N TYR A 494 17.95 17.21 0.37
CA TYR A 494 19.37 16.89 0.33
C TYR A 494 19.83 16.63 -1.09
N THR A 495 21.11 16.92 -1.33
CA THR A 495 21.84 16.48 -2.53
C THR A 495 23.03 15.64 -2.12
N LEU A 496 23.41 14.67 -2.95
CA LEU A 496 24.66 13.96 -2.78
C LEU A 496 25.83 14.92 -2.99
N ALA A 497 26.83 14.88 -2.09
CA ALA A 497 28.07 15.55 -2.34
C ALA A 497 28.76 14.99 -3.59
N PRO A 498 29.55 15.78 -4.32
CA PRO A 498 30.40 15.25 -5.39
C PRO A 498 31.39 14.23 -4.84
N SER A 499 32.05 13.45 -5.71
CA SER A 499 33.07 12.51 -5.27
C SER A 499 34.20 13.22 -4.49
N LEU A 500 34.62 12.58 -3.39
CA LEU A 500 35.65 13.13 -2.50
C LEU A 500 37.01 13.28 -3.20
N LEU A 501 37.32 12.35 -4.11
CA LEU A 501 38.51 12.42 -4.92
C LEU A 501 38.19 12.73 -6.38
N LYS A 502 39.02 13.55 -7.00
CA LYS A 502 38.97 13.95 -8.40
C LYS A 502 40.36 13.82 -9.03
N LYS A 503 40.42 13.43 -10.28
CA LYS A 503 41.66 13.41 -11.04
C LYS A 503 42.07 14.81 -11.46
N ASP A 504 43.30 15.20 -11.19
CA ASP A 504 43.88 16.41 -11.71
C ASP A 504 44.25 16.29 -13.21
N LYS A 505 44.78 17.36 -13.80
CA LYS A 505 45.17 17.39 -15.23
C LYS A 505 46.30 16.40 -15.57
N PHE A 506 46.97 15.83 -14.57
CA PHE A 506 48.02 14.85 -14.74
C PHE A 506 47.57 13.42 -14.42
N GLY A 507 46.29 13.24 -14.08
CA GLY A 507 45.70 11.95 -13.73
C GLY A 507 45.88 11.56 -12.25
N ASN A 508 46.47 12.40 -11.41
CA ASN A 508 46.61 12.12 -9.97
C ASN A 508 45.28 12.33 -9.23
N GLU A 509 44.97 11.44 -8.33
CA GLU A 509 43.79 11.60 -7.47
C GLU A 509 44.09 12.61 -6.35
N ILE A 510 43.33 13.69 -6.33
CA ILE A 510 43.40 14.78 -5.36
C ILE A 510 42.04 14.94 -4.67
N ILE A 511 42.05 15.52 -3.46
CA ILE A 511 40.78 15.93 -2.79
C ILE A 511 40.04 16.89 -3.71
N ASN A 512 38.76 16.62 -3.94
CA ASN A 512 37.94 17.48 -4.79
C ASN A 512 37.90 18.92 -4.24
N PRO A 513 38.25 19.94 -5.03
CA PRO A 513 38.27 21.33 -4.59
C PRO A 513 36.93 21.89 -4.15
N GLU A 514 35.83 21.24 -4.49
CA GLU A 514 34.48 21.63 -4.05
C GLU A 514 34.23 21.34 -2.57
N TYR A 515 35.07 20.53 -1.93
CA TYR A 515 34.97 20.25 -0.51
C TYR A 515 35.56 21.38 0.33
N ASN A 516 34.69 22.05 1.09
CA ASN A 516 35.15 22.94 2.16
C ASN A 516 35.60 22.12 3.39
N ALA A 517 36.14 22.78 4.41
CA ALA A 517 36.68 22.11 5.60
C ALA A 517 35.66 21.24 6.34
N ASN A 518 34.43 21.70 6.48
CA ASN A 518 33.36 20.96 7.15
C ASN A 518 32.90 19.75 6.34
N MET A 519 32.73 19.92 5.04
CA MET A 519 32.40 18.81 4.13
C MET A 519 33.49 17.73 4.14
N LEU A 520 34.77 18.16 4.13
CA LEU A 520 35.89 17.21 4.20
C LEU A 520 35.89 16.47 5.53
N ALA A 521 35.70 17.16 6.65
CA ALA A 521 35.62 16.53 7.97
C ALA A 521 34.46 15.53 8.06
N ALA A 522 33.27 15.88 7.54
CA ALA A 522 32.14 15.01 7.48
C ALA A 522 32.39 13.77 6.61
N ALA A 523 32.99 13.95 5.42
CA ALA A 523 33.31 12.86 4.52
C ALA A 523 34.37 11.92 5.12
N MET A 524 35.41 12.48 5.75
CA MET A 524 36.43 11.67 6.41
C MET A 524 35.89 10.90 7.61
N SER A 525 35.03 11.53 8.42
CA SER A 525 34.32 10.84 9.49
C SER A 525 33.55 9.65 8.95
N LYS A 526 32.80 9.81 7.89
CA LYS A 526 32.02 8.74 7.26
C LYS A 526 32.90 7.63 6.69
N GLN A 527 33.99 7.97 6.01
CA GLN A 527 34.93 7.02 5.45
C GLN A 527 35.63 6.13 6.51
N GLU A 528 35.80 6.67 7.71
CA GLU A 528 36.47 5.99 8.83
C GLU A 528 35.47 5.40 9.85
N GLY A 529 34.17 5.47 9.59
CA GLY A 529 33.13 4.90 10.47
C GLY A 529 32.78 5.76 11.68
N PHE A 530 33.18 7.03 11.69
CA PHE A 530 32.81 8.00 12.73
C PHE A 530 31.52 8.72 12.35
N LYS A 531 30.71 9.05 13.35
CA LYS A 531 29.59 9.97 13.18
C LYS A 531 30.12 11.41 13.22
N TYR A 532 29.91 12.18 12.16
CA TYR A 532 30.27 13.60 12.13
C TYR A 532 29.37 14.36 13.10
N GLN A 533 29.96 14.93 14.12
CA GLN A 533 29.31 15.71 15.17
C GLN A 533 30.33 16.65 15.80
N PRO A 534 30.62 17.81 15.19
CA PRO A 534 31.61 18.75 15.70
C PRO A 534 31.19 19.28 17.07
N HIS A 535 32.18 19.36 17.98
CA HIS A 535 31.97 19.90 19.32
C HIS A 535 32.04 21.44 19.26
N ASP A 536 31.15 22.12 19.97
CA ASP A 536 31.00 23.60 19.89
C ASP A 536 32.24 24.36 20.32
N SER A 537 33.02 23.82 21.26
CA SER A 537 34.19 24.51 21.86
C SER A 537 35.51 23.80 21.65
N ILE A 538 35.54 22.56 21.19
CA ILE A 538 36.75 21.77 21.01
C ILE A 538 36.93 21.46 19.52
N TYR A 539 37.74 22.25 18.81
CA TYR A 539 37.84 22.26 17.34
C TYR A 539 38.29 20.94 16.72
N TRP A 540 39.04 20.13 17.47
CA TRP A 540 39.59 18.84 16.99
C TRP A 540 38.60 17.67 17.21
N LYS A 541 37.51 17.82 17.99
CA LYS A 541 36.44 16.85 18.13
C LYS A 541 35.40 17.08 17.04
N GLN A 542 35.70 16.63 15.81
CA GLN A 542 34.82 16.84 14.66
C GLN A 542 33.82 15.69 14.44
N GLY A 543 34.14 14.50 14.95
CA GLY A 543 33.27 13.34 14.90
C GLY A 543 33.70 12.33 15.95
N GLN A 544 32.81 11.37 16.24
CA GLN A 544 33.04 10.34 17.27
C GLN A 544 32.54 8.98 16.80
N SER A 545 33.25 7.89 17.17
CA SER A 545 32.81 6.50 16.99
C SER A 545 32.32 5.90 18.32
N SER A 546 32.84 6.40 19.45
CA SER A 546 32.42 6.06 20.81
C SER A 546 32.56 7.30 21.70
N GLU A 547 32.24 7.17 23.00
CA GLU A 547 32.34 8.27 23.97
C GLU A 547 33.77 8.79 24.13
N GLN A 548 34.80 8.00 23.77
CA GLN A 548 36.23 8.32 23.97
C GLN A 548 37.03 8.30 22.68
N ASP A 549 36.45 8.04 21.53
CA ASP A 549 37.16 7.89 20.27
C ASP A 549 36.71 8.92 19.25
N PHE A 550 37.63 9.83 18.88
CA PHE A 550 37.34 11.04 18.08
C PHE A 550 38.13 11.06 16.78
N ILE A 551 37.66 11.86 15.82
CA ILE A 551 38.34 12.14 14.55
C ILE A 551 38.49 13.65 14.35
N PHE A 552 39.67 14.04 13.85
CA PHE A 552 40.02 15.38 13.43
C PHE A 552 40.56 15.38 12.01
N THR A 553 40.01 16.20 11.15
CA THR A 553 40.42 16.34 9.75
C THR A 553 40.88 17.76 9.47
N THR A 554 42.10 17.89 8.90
CA THR A 554 42.67 19.19 8.55
C THR A 554 43.45 19.15 7.23
N THR A 555 43.37 20.24 6.46
CA THR A 555 44.21 20.46 5.26
C THR A 555 45.48 21.23 5.58
N GLN A 556 45.58 21.77 6.78
CA GLN A 556 46.78 22.46 7.25
C GLN A 556 47.93 21.47 7.53
N PHE A 557 49.16 22.00 7.51
CA PHE A 557 50.34 21.23 7.91
C PHE A 557 50.32 20.99 9.42
N LEU A 558 50.32 19.72 9.85
CA LEU A 558 50.29 19.38 11.26
C LEU A 558 51.70 19.45 11.83
N THR A 559 51.93 20.41 12.70
CA THR A 559 53.22 20.56 13.44
C THR A 559 53.17 19.76 14.73
N LEU A 560 54.37 19.48 15.28
CA LEU A 560 54.48 18.80 16.56
C LEU A 560 53.84 19.61 17.69
N GLU A 561 54.06 20.91 17.70
CA GLU A 561 53.46 21.86 18.68
C GLU A 561 51.91 21.80 18.65
N ALA A 562 51.31 21.81 17.46
CA ALA A 562 49.87 21.69 17.33
C ALA A 562 49.35 20.36 17.84
N LEU A 563 50.10 19.26 17.60
CA LEU A 563 49.73 17.94 18.08
C LEU A 563 49.85 17.81 19.61
N GLU A 564 50.90 18.42 20.19
CA GLU A 564 51.10 18.50 21.64
C GLU A 564 49.99 19.30 22.31
N SER A 565 49.61 20.44 21.74
CA SER A 565 48.46 21.22 22.23
C SER A 565 47.15 20.44 22.26
N ILE A 566 46.86 19.69 21.18
CA ILE A 566 45.67 18.79 21.15
C ILE A 566 45.79 17.73 22.25
N LYS A 567 47.00 17.14 22.41
CA LYS A 567 47.20 16.11 23.42
C LYS A 567 46.99 16.61 24.85
N ASP A 568 47.42 17.83 25.14
CA ASP A 568 47.23 18.45 26.46
C ASP A 568 45.75 18.78 26.78
N GLU A 569 44.91 18.99 25.75
CA GLU A 569 43.49 19.15 25.90
C GLU A 569 42.71 17.83 26.01
N MET A 570 43.33 16.69 25.62
CA MET A 570 42.68 15.39 25.66
C MET A 570 42.53 14.87 27.09
N GLN A 571 41.38 14.26 27.38
CA GLN A 571 41.11 13.61 28.66
C GLN A 571 41.76 12.21 28.74
N ALA A 572 41.88 11.70 29.94
CA ALA A 572 42.40 10.36 30.17
C ALA A 572 41.50 9.31 29.52
N GLY A 573 42.03 8.45 28.70
CA GLY A 573 41.30 7.40 27.97
C GLY A 573 40.83 7.80 26.58
N GLU A 574 40.89 9.08 26.22
CA GLU A 574 40.51 9.49 24.87
C GLU A 574 41.54 9.06 23.81
N THR A 575 41.01 8.63 22.65
CA THR A 575 41.79 8.33 21.44
C THR A 575 41.39 9.30 20.32
N LEU A 576 42.36 9.57 19.43
CA LEU A 576 42.15 10.51 18.33
C LEU A 576 42.73 9.97 17.02
N MET A 577 41.92 10.01 15.97
CA MET A 577 42.36 9.83 14.59
C MET A 577 42.55 11.20 13.93
N VAL A 578 43.74 11.54 13.52
CA VAL A 578 44.03 12.77 12.78
C VAL A 578 44.20 12.46 11.30
N CYS A 579 43.31 12.97 10.47
CA CYS A 579 43.39 12.90 9.01
C CYS A 579 43.94 14.22 8.46
N CYS A 580 45.14 14.23 7.95
CA CYS A 580 45.78 15.47 7.48
C CYS A 580 46.51 15.30 6.14
N LYS A 581 46.65 16.41 5.40
CA LYS A 581 47.34 16.43 4.09
C LYS A 581 48.85 16.20 4.23
N SER A 582 49.45 16.76 5.28
CA SER A 582 50.88 16.67 5.58
C SER A 582 51.12 16.94 7.05
N PHE A 583 52.23 16.40 7.59
CA PHE A 583 52.61 16.53 8.99
C PHE A 583 54.11 16.43 9.17
N GLN A 584 54.66 16.95 10.27
CA GLN A 584 56.06 16.76 10.67
C GLN A 584 56.31 15.30 10.99
N GLN A 585 57.48 14.80 10.61
CA GLN A 585 57.82 13.36 10.77
C GLN A 585 57.80 12.94 12.24
N GLU A 586 58.16 13.82 13.13
CA GLU A 586 58.16 13.67 14.57
C GLU A 586 56.79 13.42 15.18
N CYS A 587 55.74 13.88 14.52
CA CYS A 587 54.37 13.60 14.92
C CYS A 587 53.99 12.12 14.82
N LYS A 588 54.63 11.40 13.88
CA LYS A 588 54.33 9.99 13.61
C LYS A 588 54.69 9.14 14.82
N SER A 589 53.73 8.50 15.42
CA SER A 589 53.91 7.63 16.61
C SER A 589 54.39 8.34 17.87
N LYS A 590 54.29 9.67 17.97
CA LYS A 590 54.66 10.45 19.17
C LYS A 590 53.80 10.06 20.38
N PHE A 591 52.48 9.87 20.17
CA PHE A 591 51.52 9.53 21.20
C PHE A 591 50.80 8.23 20.85
N GLY A 592 50.74 7.27 21.78
CA GLY A 592 50.16 5.96 21.55
C GLY A 592 48.64 5.95 21.37
N ASN A 593 47.96 7.02 21.82
CA ASN A 593 46.51 7.20 21.68
C ASN A 593 46.11 8.14 20.54
N ILE A 594 47.06 8.59 19.70
CA ILE A 594 46.81 9.41 18.51
C ILE A 594 47.32 8.68 17.27
N THR A 595 46.42 8.44 16.32
CA THR A 595 46.76 7.84 15.03
C THR A 595 46.71 8.89 13.93
N ILE A 596 47.78 9.06 13.16
CA ILE A 596 47.85 10.04 12.07
C ILE A 596 47.75 9.31 10.74
N LYS A 597 46.81 9.73 9.90
CA LYS A 597 46.61 9.22 8.55
C LYS A 597 46.75 10.36 7.53
N LYS A 598 47.46 10.08 6.45
CA LYS A 598 47.70 11.08 5.38
C LYS A 598 46.65 10.97 4.29
N ILE A 599 46.00 12.09 3.97
CA ILE A 599 45.00 12.21 2.90
C ILE A 599 45.62 12.92 1.68
N PRO A 600 45.33 12.51 0.42
CA PRO A 600 44.37 11.45 0.06
C PRO A 600 44.92 10.01 0.08
N GLN A 601 46.22 9.79 0.36
CA GLN A 601 46.84 8.46 0.23
C GLN A 601 46.06 7.32 0.92
N MET A 602 45.51 7.59 2.08
CA MET A 602 44.72 6.60 2.81
C MET A 602 43.40 6.18 2.12
N LEU A 603 42.93 6.98 1.18
CA LEU A 603 41.68 6.74 0.45
C LEU A 603 41.90 5.98 -0.86
N LEU A 604 43.10 6.06 -1.42
CA LEU A 604 43.42 5.48 -2.73
C LEU A 604 43.10 3.98 -2.77
N GLY A 605 42.33 3.56 -3.77
CA GLY A 605 41.96 2.16 -3.97
C GLY A 605 40.91 1.60 -3.00
N ARG A 606 40.38 2.38 -2.07
CA ARG A 606 39.29 1.94 -1.16
C ARG A 606 37.94 1.84 -1.83
N CYS A 607 37.62 2.81 -2.69
CA CYS A 607 36.34 2.93 -3.38
C CYS A 607 36.58 3.34 -4.83
N GLU A 608 35.51 3.27 -5.64
CA GLU A 608 35.45 3.86 -6.97
C GLU A 608 35.14 5.35 -6.84
N TYR A 609 36.18 6.18 -6.88
CA TYR A 609 36.00 7.63 -6.84
C TYR A 609 35.76 8.22 -8.23
N GLY A 610 35.05 9.36 -8.27
CA GLY A 610 34.79 10.11 -9.52
C GLY A 610 33.66 9.54 -10.36
N LYS A 611 32.93 8.54 -9.87
CA LYS A 611 31.75 8.01 -10.54
C LYS A 611 30.50 8.60 -9.90
N GLU A 612 29.72 9.38 -10.68
CA GLU A 612 28.61 10.16 -10.19
C GLU A 612 27.26 9.42 -10.30
N ASP A 613 27.20 8.43 -11.18
CA ASP A 613 25.96 7.75 -11.56
C ASP A 613 26.21 6.25 -11.78
N TYR A 614 25.41 5.43 -11.09
CA TYR A 614 25.33 3.97 -11.22
C TYR A 614 23.96 3.54 -11.78
N SER A 615 23.18 4.49 -12.30
CA SER A 615 21.99 4.16 -13.06
C SER A 615 22.37 3.48 -14.38
N LEU A 616 21.41 2.82 -14.98
CA LEU A 616 21.55 2.46 -16.40
C LEU A 616 21.77 3.76 -17.16
N ASN A 617 22.82 3.83 -17.98
CA ASN A 617 22.96 4.89 -18.98
C ASN A 617 21.86 4.76 -20.02
N ILE A 618 20.65 5.03 -19.62
CA ILE A 618 19.51 5.25 -20.51
C ILE A 618 19.78 6.61 -21.14
N ILE A 619 20.50 6.59 -22.26
CA ILE A 619 20.98 7.78 -22.96
C ILE A 619 19.79 8.58 -23.53
N ASN A 620 18.63 7.96 -23.66
CA ASN A 620 17.36 8.63 -23.93
C ASN A 620 16.25 7.81 -23.24
N MET A 621 15.58 8.34 -22.23
CA MET A 621 14.19 7.98 -22.05
C MET A 621 13.53 8.26 -23.41
N PRO A 622 12.93 7.28 -24.09
CA PRO A 622 12.12 7.62 -25.24
C PRO A 622 11.10 8.62 -24.74
N VAL A 623 11.18 9.84 -25.21
CA VAL A 623 10.05 10.72 -25.25
C VAL A 623 9.15 10.04 -26.27
N ASP A 624 8.34 9.09 -25.80
CA ASP A 624 7.17 8.63 -26.55
C ASP A 624 6.20 9.82 -26.62
N GLU A 625 6.59 10.82 -27.40
CA GLU A 625 5.66 11.55 -28.18
C GLU A 625 5.24 10.60 -29.31
N THR A 626 4.47 9.60 -29.00
CA THR A 626 3.66 9.00 -30.04
C THR A 626 2.76 10.13 -30.47
N GLU A 627 2.76 10.40 -31.80
CA GLU A 627 1.80 11.29 -32.49
C GLU A 627 0.36 11.03 -32.00
N GLN A 628 0.11 9.95 -31.31
CA GLN A 628 -1.13 9.53 -30.73
C GLN A 628 -1.56 10.38 -29.50
N ASP A 629 -0.62 10.80 -28.63
CA ASP A 629 -0.94 11.67 -27.48
C ASP A 629 -1.25 13.10 -27.92
N LEU A 630 -0.64 13.54 -29.09
CA LEU A 630 -0.96 14.81 -29.72
C LEU A 630 -2.29 14.75 -30.49
N LEU A 631 -2.70 13.57 -30.97
CA LEU A 631 -4.00 13.36 -31.61
C LEU A 631 -5.13 13.30 -30.60
N ASP A 632 -4.92 12.75 -29.40
CA ASP A 632 -5.94 12.69 -28.32
C ASP A 632 -6.22 14.09 -27.73
N ASP A 633 -5.19 14.92 -27.50
CA ASP A 633 -5.39 16.32 -27.08
C ASP A 633 -6.11 17.15 -28.16
N ASN A 634 -5.80 16.90 -29.46
CA ASN A 634 -6.48 17.56 -30.55
C ASN A 634 -7.91 17.04 -30.80
N LEU A 635 -8.17 15.75 -30.54
CA LEU A 635 -9.51 15.17 -30.66
C LEU A 635 -10.46 15.62 -29.52
N GLU A 636 -9.96 15.86 -28.32
CA GLU A 636 -10.77 16.49 -27.25
C GLU A 636 -11.11 17.96 -27.60
N GLU A 637 -10.17 18.74 -28.16
CA GLU A 637 -10.45 20.11 -28.59
C GLU A 637 -11.42 20.14 -29.78
N ILE A 638 -11.26 19.24 -30.75
CA ILE A 638 -12.14 19.14 -31.95
C ILE A 638 -13.54 18.68 -31.53
N SER A 639 -13.67 17.73 -30.57
CA SER A 639 -14.97 17.26 -30.07
C SER A 639 -15.71 18.34 -29.29
N VAL A 640 -14.99 19.15 -28.49
CA VAL A 640 -15.56 20.30 -27.76
C VAL A 640 -15.96 21.43 -28.72
N GLN A 641 -15.21 21.67 -29.78
CA GLN A 641 -15.53 22.66 -30.81
C GLN A 641 -16.73 22.22 -31.65
N ALA A 642 -16.79 20.94 -32.06
CA ALA A 642 -17.94 20.38 -32.80
C ALA A 642 -19.23 20.38 -31.99
N LEU A 643 -19.15 20.21 -30.64
CA LEU A 643 -20.30 20.33 -29.73
C LEU A 643 -20.74 21.80 -29.55
N ARG A 644 -19.83 22.77 -29.67
CA ARG A 644 -20.17 24.21 -29.64
C ARG A 644 -20.80 24.66 -30.96
N ASP A 645 -20.32 24.19 -32.07
CA ASP A 645 -20.84 24.55 -33.40
C ASP A 645 -22.21 23.92 -33.67
N ASN A 646 -22.49 22.71 -33.15
CA ASN A 646 -23.82 22.09 -33.21
C ASN A 646 -24.86 22.76 -32.31
N LYS A 647 -24.45 23.50 -31.26
CA LYS A 647 -25.38 24.30 -30.44
C LYS A 647 -25.75 25.64 -31.08
N GLN A 648 -24.93 26.14 -32.01
CA GLN A 648 -25.22 27.41 -32.72
C GLN A 648 -26.05 27.23 -34.01
N SER A 649 -26.20 26.00 -34.54
CA SER A 649 -26.97 25.73 -35.77
C SER A 649 -28.46 25.35 -35.54
N ASN A 650 -28.90 25.24 -34.31
CA ASN A 650 -30.29 24.84 -34.00
C ASN A 650 -31.20 25.98 -33.59
N ASP A 651 -30.78 27.25 -33.74
CA ASP A 651 -31.63 28.42 -33.53
C ASP A 651 -31.92 29.17 -34.86
N GLN A 652 -32.65 28.53 -35.78
CA GLN A 652 -33.42 29.26 -36.80
C GLN A 652 -34.83 28.68 -36.90
N PRO A 653 -35.85 29.52 -36.86
CA PRO A 653 -37.24 29.07 -36.95
C PRO A 653 -37.59 28.76 -38.41
N THR A 654 -38.02 27.55 -38.68
CA THR A 654 -38.69 27.19 -39.94
C THR A 654 -40.07 27.78 -39.98
N LEU A 655 -40.24 28.79 -40.77
CA LEU A 655 -41.54 29.15 -41.38
C LEU A 655 -41.72 28.21 -42.60
N PHE A 656 -42.68 27.39 -42.52
CA PHE A 656 -43.68 26.83 -43.47
C PHE A 656 -44.06 25.43 -43.05
#